data_0bb5cc73df734a79cd8eed54b78fbadf
#
_entry.id   0bb5cc73df734a79cd8eed54b78fbadf
#
_cell.length_a   1.000
_cell.length_b   1.000
_cell.length_c   1.000
_cell.angle_alpha   90.00
_cell.angle_beta   90.00
_cell.angle_gamma   90.00
#
_symmetry.space_group_name_H-M   'P 1'
#
loop_
_entity.id
_entity.type
_entity.pdbx_description
1 polymer ?
#
loop_
_entity_poly.entity_id
_entity_poly.type
_entity_poly.pdbx_seq_one_letter_code
_entity_poly.pdbx_strand_id
1 'polypeptide(L)'
;MKRPMKLKYINRGGGLLHVAGAVLLLILAGACSTTSRLTEGETLYTGVKKFDIVTTDNEKLPSELLSNLKEAIDVAPNNAMPFMSPYMRYPFPLGLWVYNSIPDTAKGFKGWLYRNLAKDPVLISDVRPETRIMMLKDILDNNGYFASTASYDLNYNKKNPKMASITYRVDVSRPYLIDSVQYIGNTANPLAQFIDSLARKSEYLKPGSVFCVDSLEAVRVRIANRLRNRGYYYFRPEYIEFEADSLMEAQRIAIRYNLAANMPPLASLAYHTGNVTTILKRRSKRNPGTPDTLDTSKGDVIVYRPQRLRKNLIPSCITFRKGRLFSVNNMDRTQSRLSRLGIFNNIQIQPIPVDTTKANPTMDVRITCQYDRPMEASIEVNATSKSNSYIGPGVILGLTHNNIFGGAEKLNVQLTGSYEWQTGKGSNRSLFNSYEFGLNASLAFPRLLAPEWIRRRNAQLNWTTISLGADLLNRPHYFKMAQFNTGITYEWNTTRNVMHQLTPFKLTYTKLIHTTPDFDSVMMANPAVALSFQSQFIPQLSYTYTLDKFLERERINGINFTATLTEAGNIFNGIYRLCGVKGEKKLFGTPLSQFIKGQAQLVYSRRLVRGSDQWLVNRVLIGAEHAYGNSREVPYAEQFYIGGANSIRAFTVRSIGPGSYRPPYNLANGYFDPTGTFKIELNSEYRFPIVSILHGAAFVDAGNIWLLKNDPYRPGGQLQAKTFLRDIALGTGVGLRVDIGMLVLRGDLGYGLHDPAGNGTGHYFNIAFKKAFAFHLAIGYPF
;
A
#
# COMPACT_ATOMS: atom_id res chain seq x y z
N MET A 1 -64.52 -27.83 -16.28
CA MET A 1 -63.56 -28.80 -16.86
C MET A 1 -62.54 -28.04 -17.74
N LYS A 2 -61.40 -27.67 -17.25
CA LYS A 2 -60.20 -27.30 -18.03
C LYS A 2 -58.96 -27.57 -17.14
N ARG A 3 -58.12 -28.48 -17.64
CA ARG A 3 -56.86 -28.90 -16.97
C ARG A 3 -55.78 -27.83 -17.08
N PRO A 4 -54.93 -27.60 -16.07
CA PRO A 4 -53.78 -26.72 -16.22
C PRO A 4 -52.58 -27.44 -16.88
N MET A 5 -51.99 -26.75 -17.82
CA MET A 5 -50.81 -27.15 -18.60
C MET A 5 -49.56 -27.08 -17.69
N LYS A 6 -48.90 -28.23 -17.48
CA LYS A 6 -47.59 -28.30 -16.79
C LYS A 6 -46.48 -27.84 -17.74
N LEU A 7 -45.87 -26.67 -17.48
CA LEU A 7 -44.62 -26.27 -18.09
C LEU A 7 -43.46 -27.09 -17.51
N LYS A 8 -42.82 -27.89 -18.37
CA LYS A 8 -41.59 -28.56 -18.08
C LYS A 8 -40.46 -27.53 -18.02
N TYR A 9 -39.84 -27.37 -16.85
CA TYR A 9 -38.57 -26.66 -16.69
C TYR A 9 -37.49 -27.47 -17.38
N ILE A 10 -36.96 -26.98 -18.51
CA ILE A 10 -35.75 -27.50 -19.14
C ILE A 10 -34.54 -26.98 -18.34
N ASN A 11 -33.87 -27.93 -17.72
CA ASN A 11 -32.67 -27.69 -16.93
C ASN A 11 -31.49 -27.33 -17.86
N ARG A 12 -31.25 -26.04 -18.11
CA ARG A 12 -30.17 -25.54 -19.00
C ARG A 12 -28.79 -25.44 -18.35
N GLY A 13 -28.59 -25.91 -17.11
CA GLY A 13 -27.30 -25.86 -16.40
C GLY A 13 -26.34 -26.99 -16.78
N GLY A 14 -26.81 -28.12 -17.28
CA GLY A 14 -25.96 -29.26 -17.65
C GLY A 14 -25.24 -29.13 -19.01
N GLY A 15 -25.82 -28.38 -19.92
CA GLY A 15 -25.31 -28.27 -21.30
C GLY A 15 -23.96 -27.51 -21.41
N LEU A 16 -23.76 -26.48 -20.62
CA LEU A 16 -22.52 -25.69 -20.67
C LEU A 16 -21.30 -26.45 -20.13
N LEU A 17 -21.47 -27.28 -19.11
CA LEU A 17 -20.38 -28.14 -18.58
C LEU A 17 -20.05 -29.28 -19.54
N HIS A 18 -21.04 -29.86 -20.22
CA HIS A 18 -20.82 -30.89 -21.24
C HIS A 18 -20.22 -30.32 -22.52
N VAL A 19 -20.59 -29.12 -22.93
CA VAL A 19 -19.98 -28.41 -24.07
C VAL A 19 -18.54 -27.99 -23.74
N ALA A 20 -18.28 -27.48 -22.54
CA ALA A 20 -16.92 -27.19 -22.10
C ALA A 20 -16.05 -28.48 -21.99
N GLY A 21 -16.60 -29.58 -21.49
CA GLY A 21 -15.95 -30.90 -21.46
C GLY A 21 -15.71 -31.49 -22.84
N ALA A 22 -16.67 -31.36 -23.77
CA ALA A 22 -16.53 -31.80 -25.15
C ALA A 22 -15.55 -30.95 -25.96
N VAL A 23 -15.52 -29.63 -25.73
CA VAL A 23 -14.50 -28.72 -26.32
C VAL A 23 -13.12 -29.02 -25.79
N LEU A 24 -12.98 -29.33 -24.48
CA LEU A 24 -11.73 -29.75 -23.87
C LEU A 24 -11.25 -31.12 -24.45
N LEU A 25 -12.15 -32.06 -24.64
CA LEU A 25 -11.88 -33.35 -25.26
C LEU A 25 -11.53 -33.26 -26.76
N LEU A 26 -12.18 -32.37 -27.51
CA LEU A 26 -11.86 -32.08 -28.91
C LEU A 26 -10.50 -31.38 -29.08
N ILE A 27 -10.14 -30.49 -28.15
CA ILE A 27 -8.81 -29.89 -28.08
C ILE A 27 -7.74 -30.97 -27.74
N LEU A 28 -8.05 -31.90 -26.86
CA LEU A 28 -7.16 -33.02 -26.50
C LEU A 28 -7.01 -34.02 -27.63
N ALA A 29 -8.02 -34.25 -28.47
CA ALA A 29 -7.98 -35.23 -29.58
C ALA A 29 -7.32 -34.68 -30.86
N GLY A 30 -7.26 -33.35 -31.07
CA GLY A 30 -6.64 -32.71 -32.24
C GLY A 30 -5.21 -32.22 -32.04
N ALA A 31 -4.65 -32.34 -30.84
CA ALA A 31 -3.43 -31.64 -30.46
C ALA A 31 -2.19 -32.54 -30.42
N CYS A 32 -1.84 -33.17 -31.54
CA CYS A 32 -0.71 -34.08 -31.54
C CYS A 32 0.66 -33.46 -31.93
N SER A 33 0.74 -32.24 -32.42
CA SER A 33 2.05 -31.69 -32.79
C SER A 33 2.28 -30.28 -32.24
N THR A 34 3.32 -30.12 -31.44
CA THR A 34 3.81 -28.81 -30.95
C THR A 34 4.76 -28.14 -31.93
N THR A 35 5.16 -28.84 -33.01
CA THR A 35 6.20 -28.43 -33.95
C THR A 35 5.77 -28.47 -35.42
N SER A 36 4.44 -28.58 -35.70
CA SER A 36 3.94 -28.77 -37.06
C SER A 36 4.17 -27.57 -37.98
N ARG A 37 4.23 -26.36 -37.43
CA ARG A 37 4.45 -25.11 -38.21
C ARG A 37 5.90 -24.63 -38.17
N LEU A 38 6.81 -25.35 -37.53
CA LEU A 38 8.22 -25.00 -37.53
C LEU A 38 8.87 -25.34 -38.88
N THR A 39 9.59 -24.35 -39.43
CA THR A 39 10.37 -24.54 -40.66
C THR A 39 11.58 -25.43 -40.44
N GLU A 40 12.24 -25.85 -41.51
CA GLU A 40 13.50 -26.62 -41.42
C GLU A 40 14.56 -25.72 -40.78
N GLY A 41 15.28 -26.22 -39.79
CA GLY A 41 16.30 -25.50 -39.04
C GLY A 41 15.81 -24.80 -37.79
N GLU A 42 14.50 -24.62 -37.58
CA GLU A 42 13.94 -24.06 -36.35
C GLU A 42 13.82 -25.09 -35.25
N THR A 43 14.24 -24.74 -34.06
CA THR A 43 14.16 -25.61 -32.88
C THR A 43 13.38 -24.96 -31.76
N LEU A 44 12.29 -25.60 -31.31
CA LEU A 44 11.44 -25.15 -30.22
C LEU A 44 12.18 -25.23 -28.89
N TYR A 45 12.20 -24.13 -28.16
CA TYR A 45 12.75 -24.09 -26.81
C TYR A 45 11.77 -24.68 -25.79
N THR A 46 12.24 -25.68 -25.05
CA THR A 46 11.43 -26.34 -24.01
C THR A 46 11.82 -25.96 -22.59
N GLY A 47 12.70 -24.97 -22.44
CA GLY A 47 13.13 -24.40 -21.16
C GLY A 47 14.52 -24.84 -20.73
N VAL A 48 14.96 -24.28 -19.61
CA VAL A 48 16.21 -24.69 -18.97
C VAL A 48 16.01 -26.09 -18.35
N LYS A 49 16.89 -27.04 -18.73
CA LYS A 49 16.91 -28.40 -18.20
C LYS A 49 17.63 -28.45 -16.86
N LYS A 50 18.79 -27.79 -16.79
CA LYS A 50 19.62 -27.73 -15.58
C LYS A 50 20.43 -26.44 -15.59
N PHE A 51 20.62 -25.87 -14.41
CA PHE A 51 21.57 -24.79 -14.18
C PHE A 51 22.59 -25.26 -13.15
N ASP A 52 23.77 -25.63 -13.63
CA ASP A 52 24.86 -26.13 -12.82
C ASP A 52 25.80 -24.98 -12.45
N ILE A 53 25.93 -24.74 -11.16
CA ILE A 53 26.88 -23.76 -10.61
C ILE A 53 27.89 -24.56 -9.78
N VAL A 54 29.14 -24.51 -10.20
CA VAL A 54 30.26 -25.10 -9.51
C VAL A 54 31.12 -23.99 -8.95
N THR A 55 31.37 -23.95 -7.65
CA THR A 55 32.25 -22.98 -7.00
C THR A 55 33.55 -23.66 -6.60
N THR A 56 34.67 -22.97 -6.74
CA THR A 56 36.02 -23.53 -6.53
C THR A 56 36.21 -24.13 -5.14
N ASP A 57 35.57 -23.56 -4.09
CA ASP A 57 35.72 -23.97 -2.69
C ASP A 57 34.43 -24.53 -2.08
N ASN A 58 33.44 -24.90 -2.86
CA ASN A 58 32.08 -25.23 -2.39
C ASN A 58 31.43 -24.13 -1.51
N GLU A 59 31.89 -22.90 -1.60
CA GLU A 59 31.30 -21.78 -0.88
C GLU A 59 29.96 -21.40 -1.47
N LYS A 60 29.02 -21.02 -0.58
CA LYS A 60 27.69 -20.53 -1.03
C LYS A 60 27.82 -19.11 -1.59
N LEU A 61 27.43 -18.93 -2.84
CA LEU A 61 27.33 -17.62 -3.45
C LEU A 61 26.34 -16.72 -2.69
N PRO A 62 26.57 -15.41 -2.65
CA PRO A 62 25.60 -14.45 -2.13
C PRO A 62 24.24 -14.65 -2.79
N SER A 63 23.16 -14.62 -2.00
CA SER A 63 21.81 -14.88 -2.48
C SER A 63 21.38 -13.93 -3.61
N GLU A 64 21.89 -12.71 -3.58
CA GLU A 64 21.66 -11.70 -4.60
C GLU A 64 22.32 -12.05 -5.92
N LEU A 65 23.61 -12.40 -5.90
CA LEU A 65 24.33 -12.85 -7.09
C LEU A 65 23.67 -14.09 -7.70
N LEU A 66 23.31 -15.06 -6.88
CA LEU A 66 22.62 -16.29 -7.35
C LEU A 66 21.28 -15.97 -8.00
N SER A 67 20.54 -14.97 -7.48
CA SER A 67 19.28 -14.52 -8.07
C SER A 67 19.51 -13.85 -9.43
N ASN A 68 20.52 -12.98 -9.54
CA ASN A 68 20.85 -12.29 -10.80
C ASN A 68 21.30 -13.28 -11.88
N LEU A 69 22.12 -14.29 -11.52
CA LEU A 69 22.53 -15.34 -12.47
C LEU A 69 21.32 -16.18 -12.96
N LYS A 70 20.38 -16.49 -12.09
CA LYS A 70 19.16 -17.21 -12.49
C LYS A 70 18.27 -16.35 -13.38
N GLU A 71 18.16 -15.07 -13.12
CA GLU A 71 17.35 -14.14 -13.91
C GLU A 71 17.93 -13.95 -15.34
N ALA A 72 19.25 -13.94 -15.46
CA ALA A 72 19.92 -13.80 -16.77
C ALA A 72 19.57 -14.91 -17.75
N ILE A 73 19.31 -16.13 -17.28
CA ILE A 73 18.98 -17.30 -18.11
C ILE A 73 17.46 -17.59 -18.16
N ASP A 74 16.67 -16.77 -17.47
CA ASP A 74 15.24 -17.00 -17.33
C ASP A 74 14.46 -16.56 -18.56
N VAL A 75 14.33 -17.46 -19.52
CA VAL A 75 13.41 -17.31 -20.65
C VAL A 75 12.29 -18.33 -20.50
N ALA A 76 11.06 -17.83 -20.46
CA ALA A 76 9.89 -18.67 -20.28
C ALA A 76 9.57 -19.48 -21.54
N PRO A 77 9.55 -20.82 -21.50
CA PRO A 77 9.09 -21.64 -22.62
C PRO A 77 7.57 -21.55 -22.77
N ASN A 78 7.05 -22.03 -23.90
CA ASN A 78 5.61 -21.97 -24.21
C ASN A 78 4.70 -22.66 -23.19
N ASN A 79 5.19 -23.59 -22.39
CA ASN A 79 4.46 -24.27 -21.32
C ASN A 79 4.80 -23.77 -19.92
N ALA A 80 5.51 -22.66 -19.79
CA ALA A 80 5.74 -22.06 -18.49
C ALA A 80 4.40 -21.66 -17.87
N MET A 81 4.24 -21.96 -16.58
CA MET A 81 3.10 -21.42 -15.82
C MET A 81 3.26 -19.91 -15.74
N PRO A 82 2.30 -19.15 -16.27
CA PRO A 82 2.33 -17.72 -16.05
C PRO A 82 2.33 -17.54 -14.53
N PHE A 83 3.31 -16.69 -14.00
CA PHE A 83 3.27 -16.20 -12.63
C PHE A 83 3.86 -17.10 -11.53
N MET A 84 4.28 -18.29 -11.84
CA MET A 84 5.09 -19.13 -10.96
C MET A 84 6.54 -19.11 -11.41
N SER A 85 7.46 -19.64 -10.58
CA SER A 85 8.87 -19.78 -10.96
C SER A 85 8.98 -20.31 -12.41
N PRO A 86 9.89 -19.79 -13.26
CA PRO A 86 10.09 -20.23 -14.63
C PRO A 86 10.38 -21.73 -14.75
N TYR A 87 10.65 -22.37 -13.62
CA TYR A 87 10.83 -23.83 -13.53
C TYR A 87 9.51 -24.60 -13.36
N MET A 88 8.38 -23.94 -13.03
CA MET A 88 7.05 -24.56 -12.97
C MET A 88 6.39 -24.54 -14.35
N ARG A 89 6.00 -25.70 -14.84
CA ARG A 89 5.49 -25.91 -16.19
C ARG A 89 4.14 -26.60 -16.19
N TYR A 90 3.26 -26.16 -17.06
CA TYR A 90 2.07 -26.95 -17.38
C TYR A 90 2.48 -28.26 -18.08
N PRO A 91 1.73 -29.36 -17.88
CA PRO A 91 2.00 -30.60 -18.61
C PRO A 91 1.82 -30.43 -20.12
N PHE A 92 1.09 -29.40 -20.59
CA PHE A 92 0.83 -29.15 -22.02
C PHE A 92 0.90 -27.65 -22.36
N PRO A 93 1.51 -27.28 -23.50
CA PRO A 93 1.57 -25.88 -23.95
C PRO A 93 0.30 -25.47 -24.70
N LEU A 94 -0.80 -25.17 -23.98
CA LEU A 94 -2.10 -24.85 -24.57
C LEU A 94 -2.05 -23.76 -25.64
N GLY A 95 -1.30 -22.69 -25.40
CA GLY A 95 -1.17 -21.57 -26.36
C GLY A 95 -0.51 -22.00 -27.65
N LEU A 96 0.51 -22.86 -27.58
CA LEU A 96 1.20 -23.40 -28.75
C LEU A 96 0.32 -24.42 -29.51
N TRP A 97 -0.50 -25.19 -28.81
CA TRP A 97 -1.46 -26.08 -29.45
C TRP A 97 -2.50 -25.31 -30.25
N VAL A 98 -3.03 -24.22 -29.68
CA VAL A 98 -3.97 -23.34 -30.38
C VAL A 98 -3.30 -22.73 -31.64
N TYR A 99 -2.04 -22.27 -31.50
CA TYR A 99 -1.25 -21.73 -32.59
C TYR A 99 -1.09 -22.76 -33.73
N ASN A 100 -0.74 -23.99 -33.41
CA ASN A 100 -0.52 -25.02 -34.42
C ASN A 100 -1.81 -25.58 -35.04
N SER A 101 -2.94 -25.57 -34.31
CA SER A 101 -4.19 -26.20 -34.75
C SER A 101 -5.16 -25.26 -35.46
N ILE A 102 -5.10 -23.96 -35.21
CA ILE A 102 -6.03 -22.98 -35.77
C ILE A 102 -5.27 -22.02 -36.69
N PRO A 103 -5.68 -21.86 -37.96
CA PRO A 103 -5.05 -20.85 -38.84
C PRO A 103 -5.37 -19.42 -38.34
N ASP A 104 -4.42 -18.50 -38.55
CA ASP A 104 -4.53 -17.09 -38.21
C ASP A 104 -5.71 -16.39 -38.92
N THR A 105 -6.06 -16.87 -40.12
CA THR A 105 -7.18 -16.39 -40.96
C THR A 105 -8.56 -16.88 -40.47
N ALA A 106 -8.64 -17.72 -39.44
CA ALA A 106 -9.88 -18.29 -38.94
C ALA A 106 -10.86 -17.19 -38.46
N LYS A 107 -12.16 -17.35 -38.79
CA LYS A 107 -13.24 -16.43 -38.40
C LYS A 107 -14.10 -17.02 -37.28
N GLY A 108 -14.93 -16.20 -36.64
CA GLY A 108 -15.86 -16.63 -35.60
C GLY A 108 -15.13 -17.08 -34.31
N PHE A 109 -15.68 -18.08 -33.63
CA PHE A 109 -15.17 -18.58 -32.36
C PHE A 109 -13.73 -19.13 -32.44
N LYS A 110 -13.36 -19.80 -33.53
CA LYS A 110 -12.00 -20.26 -33.76
C LYS A 110 -11.01 -19.11 -33.89
N GLY A 111 -11.39 -18.05 -34.63
CA GLY A 111 -10.57 -16.84 -34.73
C GLY A 111 -10.46 -16.07 -33.42
N TRP A 112 -11.51 -16.07 -32.59
CA TRP A 112 -11.44 -15.51 -31.24
C TRP A 112 -10.47 -16.31 -30.36
N LEU A 113 -10.54 -17.66 -30.38
CA LEU A 113 -9.60 -18.54 -29.68
C LEU A 113 -8.15 -18.27 -30.09
N TYR A 114 -7.89 -18.18 -31.40
CA TYR A 114 -6.55 -17.89 -31.90
C TYR A 114 -6.06 -16.54 -31.37
N ARG A 115 -6.80 -15.47 -31.54
CA ARG A 115 -6.38 -14.11 -31.11
C ARG A 115 -6.16 -13.97 -29.59
N ASN A 116 -6.85 -14.76 -28.76
CA ASN A 116 -6.76 -14.61 -27.30
C ASN A 116 -5.88 -15.66 -26.62
N LEU A 117 -5.69 -16.84 -27.22
CA LEU A 117 -5.00 -17.95 -26.57
C LEU A 117 -3.77 -18.46 -27.33
N ALA A 118 -3.65 -18.19 -28.66
CA ALA A 118 -2.48 -18.63 -29.41
C ALA A 118 -1.23 -17.90 -28.91
N LYS A 119 -0.13 -18.63 -28.81
CA LYS A 119 1.19 -18.11 -28.49
C LYS A 119 2.18 -18.62 -29.53
N ASP A 120 2.96 -17.71 -30.08
CA ASP A 120 4.03 -18.02 -31.01
C ASP A 120 5.05 -18.96 -30.36
N PRO A 121 5.68 -19.87 -31.15
CA PRO A 121 6.71 -20.75 -30.63
C PRO A 121 7.93 -19.93 -30.19
N VAL A 122 8.41 -20.18 -28.99
CA VAL A 122 9.69 -19.64 -28.52
C VAL A 122 10.80 -20.55 -29.05
N LEU A 123 11.65 -20.02 -29.92
CA LEU A 123 12.73 -20.75 -30.56
C LEU A 123 14.05 -20.62 -29.79
N ILE A 124 14.98 -21.55 -30.00
CA ILE A 124 16.34 -21.45 -29.47
C ILE A 124 17.05 -20.19 -29.99
N SER A 125 16.79 -19.79 -31.25
CA SER A 125 17.26 -18.54 -31.83
C SER A 125 16.80 -17.28 -31.07
N ASP A 126 15.58 -17.30 -30.53
CA ASP A 126 15.02 -16.19 -29.75
C ASP A 126 15.63 -16.12 -28.35
N VAL A 127 15.96 -17.26 -27.76
CA VAL A 127 16.61 -17.35 -26.45
C VAL A 127 18.03 -16.80 -26.50
N ARG A 128 18.73 -16.98 -27.63
CA ARG A 128 20.14 -16.56 -27.86
C ARG A 128 21.06 -17.04 -26.73
N PRO A 129 21.32 -18.36 -26.63
CA PRO A 129 22.11 -18.92 -25.52
C PRO A 129 23.49 -18.28 -25.36
N GLU A 130 24.13 -17.90 -26.47
CA GLU A 130 25.43 -17.20 -26.50
C GLU A 130 25.36 -15.87 -25.74
N THR A 131 24.32 -15.07 -26.03
CA THR A 131 24.10 -13.80 -25.32
C THR A 131 23.85 -14.03 -23.83
N ARG A 132 23.14 -15.11 -23.45
CA ARG A 132 22.93 -15.46 -22.05
C ARG A 132 24.23 -15.82 -21.34
N ILE A 133 25.15 -16.52 -22.00
CA ILE A 133 26.48 -16.80 -21.45
C ILE A 133 27.27 -15.49 -21.23
N MET A 134 27.25 -14.58 -22.21
CA MET A 134 27.88 -13.28 -22.04
C MET A 134 27.30 -12.52 -20.85
N MET A 135 25.95 -12.51 -20.69
CA MET A 135 25.30 -11.89 -19.53
C MET A 135 25.72 -12.54 -18.20
N LEU A 136 25.81 -13.88 -18.16
CA LEU A 136 26.30 -14.57 -16.97
C LEU A 136 27.73 -14.17 -16.63
N LYS A 137 28.59 -14.09 -17.64
CA LYS A 137 29.99 -13.67 -17.49
C LYS A 137 30.07 -12.21 -17.02
N ASP A 138 29.33 -11.30 -17.63
CA ASP A 138 29.27 -9.89 -17.23
C ASP A 138 28.81 -9.71 -15.77
N ILE A 139 27.79 -10.48 -15.34
CA ILE A 139 27.33 -10.46 -13.94
C ILE A 139 28.44 -10.91 -13.00
N LEU A 140 29.15 -11.97 -13.35
CA LEU A 140 30.26 -12.48 -12.52
C LEU A 140 31.43 -11.50 -12.47
N ASP A 141 31.82 -10.94 -13.61
CA ASP A 141 32.89 -9.95 -13.69
C ASP A 141 32.56 -8.68 -12.91
N ASN A 142 31.33 -8.17 -13.03
CA ASN A 142 30.87 -7.00 -12.28
C ASN A 142 30.86 -7.24 -10.76
N ASN A 143 30.81 -8.48 -10.32
CA ASN A 143 30.88 -8.88 -8.91
C ASN A 143 32.27 -9.40 -8.49
N GLY A 144 33.30 -9.23 -9.33
CA GLY A 144 34.67 -9.57 -8.99
C GLY A 144 35.09 -11.02 -9.26
N TYR A 145 34.29 -11.83 -9.93
CA TYR A 145 34.58 -13.23 -10.24
C TYR A 145 35.17 -13.39 -11.65
N PHE A 146 36.26 -12.68 -11.97
CA PHE A 146 36.80 -12.52 -13.32
C PHE A 146 37.28 -13.82 -13.99
N ALA A 147 37.81 -14.77 -13.23
CA ALA A 147 38.30 -16.03 -13.79
C ALA A 147 37.20 -17.09 -13.97
N SER A 148 35.93 -16.70 -13.77
CA SER A 148 34.79 -17.61 -13.94
C SER A 148 34.50 -17.88 -15.42
N THR A 149 33.98 -19.07 -15.73
CA THR A 149 33.59 -19.46 -17.08
C THR A 149 32.12 -19.85 -17.12
N ALA A 150 31.48 -19.61 -18.26
CA ALA A 150 30.11 -20.03 -18.49
C ALA A 150 30.00 -20.77 -19.84
N SER A 151 29.22 -21.82 -19.89
CA SER A 151 28.98 -22.61 -21.10
C SER A 151 27.53 -23.09 -21.15
N TYR A 152 27.10 -23.54 -22.32
CA TYR A 152 25.79 -24.15 -22.49
C TYR A 152 25.84 -25.39 -23.37
N ASP A 153 24.90 -26.32 -23.14
CA ASP A 153 24.68 -27.50 -23.97
C ASP A 153 23.22 -27.55 -24.43
N LEU A 154 23.00 -27.80 -25.71
CA LEU A 154 21.66 -28.05 -26.25
C LEU A 154 21.31 -29.53 -26.10
N ASN A 155 20.21 -29.80 -25.41
CA ASN A 155 19.72 -31.14 -25.19
C ASN A 155 18.49 -31.39 -26.07
N TYR A 156 18.69 -32.01 -27.23
CA TYR A 156 17.62 -32.35 -28.15
C TYR A 156 16.74 -33.49 -27.62
N ASN A 157 15.44 -33.40 -27.88
CA ASN A 157 14.51 -34.44 -27.49
C ASN A 157 14.67 -35.68 -28.38
N LYS A 158 14.88 -36.83 -27.78
CA LYS A 158 15.09 -38.12 -28.53
C LYS A 158 13.90 -38.48 -29.42
N LYS A 159 12.67 -38.09 -29.08
CA LYS A 159 11.45 -38.41 -29.85
C LYS A 159 11.13 -37.36 -30.91
N ASN A 160 11.59 -36.12 -30.74
CA ASN A 160 11.34 -35.01 -31.67
C ASN A 160 12.56 -34.07 -31.71
N PRO A 161 13.44 -34.18 -32.69
CA PRO A 161 14.67 -33.40 -32.78
C PRO A 161 14.42 -31.88 -33.01
N LYS A 162 13.18 -31.48 -33.41
CA LYS A 162 12.78 -30.09 -33.49
C LYS A 162 12.52 -29.45 -32.11
N MET A 163 12.80 -30.13 -31.02
CA MET A 163 12.64 -29.64 -29.64
C MET A 163 13.95 -29.77 -28.88
N ALA A 164 14.39 -28.70 -28.23
CA ALA A 164 15.58 -28.72 -27.38
C ALA A 164 15.36 -27.96 -26.06
N SER A 165 16.07 -28.41 -25.04
CA SER A 165 16.23 -27.71 -23.75
C SER A 165 17.70 -27.32 -23.58
N ILE A 166 17.96 -26.31 -22.75
CA ILE A 166 19.30 -25.79 -22.53
C ILE A 166 19.78 -26.20 -21.13
N THR A 167 21.00 -26.69 -21.05
CA THR A 167 21.73 -26.81 -19.78
C THR A 167 22.78 -25.73 -19.75
N TYR A 168 22.75 -24.87 -18.73
CA TYR A 168 23.79 -23.89 -18.48
C TYR A 168 24.72 -24.41 -17.40
N ARG A 169 26.01 -24.24 -17.57
CA ARG A 169 27.05 -24.54 -16.59
C ARG A 169 27.87 -23.30 -16.33
N VAL A 170 28.09 -22.97 -15.08
CA VAL A 170 28.90 -21.85 -14.62
C VAL A 170 29.91 -22.37 -13.62
N ASP A 171 31.19 -22.23 -13.96
CA ASP A 171 32.29 -22.53 -13.04
C ASP A 171 32.75 -21.19 -12.44
N VAL A 172 32.44 -20.99 -11.17
CA VAL A 172 32.66 -19.71 -10.46
C VAL A 172 34.01 -19.77 -9.74
N SER A 173 34.88 -18.84 -10.09
CA SER A 173 36.18 -18.64 -9.46
C SER A 173 36.04 -18.01 -8.06
N ARG A 174 37.16 -17.87 -7.35
CA ARG A 174 37.20 -17.03 -6.16
C ARG A 174 36.99 -15.56 -6.52
N PRO A 175 36.30 -14.76 -5.67
CA PRO A 175 36.15 -13.34 -5.93
C PRO A 175 37.50 -12.60 -5.70
N TYR A 176 37.72 -11.59 -6.50
CA TYR A 176 38.84 -10.68 -6.29
C TYR A 176 38.55 -9.73 -5.14
N LEU A 177 39.51 -9.57 -4.25
CA LEU A 177 39.42 -8.67 -3.10
C LEU A 177 40.12 -7.36 -3.41
N ILE A 178 39.61 -6.27 -2.87
CA ILE A 178 40.28 -4.97 -2.93
C ILE A 178 41.57 -5.01 -2.09
N ASP A 179 42.69 -4.77 -2.71
CA ASP A 179 44.00 -4.70 -2.03
C ASP A 179 44.29 -3.32 -1.47
N SER A 180 44.17 -2.32 -2.33
CA SER A 180 44.45 -0.93 -1.97
C SER A 180 43.51 0.03 -2.70
N VAL A 181 43.29 1.19 -2.10
CA VAL A 181 42.47 2.26 -2.68
C VAL A 181 43.20 3.57 -2.60
N GLN A 182 43.59 4.16 -3.73
CA GLN A 182 44.43 5.34 -3.77
C GLN A 182 43.86 6.42 -4.71
N TYR A 183 43.88 7.67 -4.24
CA TYR A 183 43.67 8.83 -5.08
C TYR A 183 44.96 9.18 -5.83
N ILE A 184 44.90 9.29 -7.15
CA ILE A 184 46.07 9.54 -8.03
C ILE A 184 46.13 10.95 -8.61
N GLY A 185 45.14 11.81 -8.35
CA GLY A 185 45.08 13.18 -8.86
C GLY A 185 45.81 14.21 -8.01
N ASN A 186 45.67 15.48 -8.35
CA ASN A 186 46.29 16.59 -7.65
C ASN A 186 45.66 16.73 -6.23
N THR A 187 46.44 16.36 -5.21
CA THR A 187 46.01 16.41 -3.80
C THR A 187 45.96 17.83 -3.24
N ALA A 188 46.51 18.84 -3.89
CA ALA A 188 46.41 20.23 -3.46
C ALA A 188 45.02 20.84 -3.73
N ASN A 189 44.16 20.19 -4.57
CA ASN A 189 42.84 20.63 -4.87
C ASN A 189 41.87 20.33 -3.70
N PRO A 190 41.19 21.34 -3.10
CA PRO A 190 40.26 21.14 -1.98
C PRO A 190 39.10 20.18 -2.32
N LEU A 191 38.63 20.19 -3.58
CA LEU A 191 37.59 19.26 -4.05
C LEU A 191 38.11 17.81 -4.01
N ALA A 192 39.33 17.57 -4.49
CA ALA A 192 39.97 16.27 -4.46
C ALA A 192 40.19 15.75 -3.02
N GLN A 193 40.68 16.60 -2.12
CA GLN A 193 40.80 16.26 -0.70
C GLN A 193 39.48 15.85 -0.08
N PHE A 194 38.40 16.56 -0.43
CA PHE A 194 37.09 16.24 0.10
C PHE A 194 36.54 14.90 -0.46
N ILE A 195 36.73 14.63 -1.75
CA ILE A 195 36.40 13.35 -2.39
C ILE A 195 37.17 12.21 -1.72
N ASP A 196 38.49 12.36 -1.55
CA ASP A 196 39.34 11.37 -0.91
C ASP A 196 38.88 11.08 0.54
N SER A 197 38.54 12.12 1.29
CA SER A 197 38.02 11.97 2.67
C SER A 197 36.70 11.19 2.73
N LEU A 198 35.86 11.29 1.71
CA LEU A 198 34.59 10.57 1.62
C LEU A 198 34.77 9.14 1.10
N ALA A 199 35.66 8.93 0.16
CA ALA A 199 35.99 7.63 -0.41
C ALA A 199 36.59 6.70 0.67
N ARG A 200 37.57 7.19 1.44
CA ARG A 200 38.20 6.45 2.56
C ARG A 200 37.21 6.06 3.68
N LYS A 201 36.14 6.80 3.85
CA LYS A 201 35.07 6.49 4.83
C LYS A 201 34.02 5.52 4.31
N SER A 202 34.14 5.09 3.05
CA SER A 202 33.20 4.15 2.46
C SER A 202 33.52 2.72 2.89
N GLU A 203 32.49 2.00 3.34
CA GLU A 203 32.63 0.56 3.68
C GLU A 203 32.87 -0.29 2.43
N TYR A 204 32.44 0.16 1.28
CA TYR A 204 32.57 -0.54 -0.01
C TYR A 204 33.99 -0.47 -0.61
N LEU A 205 34.83 0.47 -0.16
CA LEU A 205 36.19 0.68 -0.64
C LEU A 205 37.26 0.28 0.41
N LYS A 206 36.92 -0.58 1.34
CA LYS A 206 37.91 -1.05 2.35
C LYS A 206 38.78 -2.16 1.76
N PRO A 207 40.11 -2.15 2.00
CA PRO A 207 40.95 -3.28 1.72
C PRO A 207 40.40 -4.58 2.33
N GLY A 208 40.40 -5.66 1.55
CA GLY A 208 39.83 -6.95 1.94
C GLY A 208 38.34 -7.12 1.61
N SER A 209 37.59 -6.09 1.18
CA SER A 209 36.23 -6.26 0.68
C SER A 209 36.23 -6.82 -0.76
N VAL A 210 35.16 -7.52 -1.11
CA VAL A 210 34.97 -8.05 -2.48
C VAL A 210 34.79 -6.90 -3.47
N PHE A 211 35.47 -6.96 -4.60
CA PHE A 211 35.29 -6.01 -5.69
C PHE A 211 33.88 -6.15 -6.29
N CYS A 212 33.20 -5.03 -6.47
CA CYS A 212 31.88 -5.00 -7.11
C CYS A 212 31.68 -3.63 -7.78
N VAL A 213 31.36 -3.64 -9.08
CA VAL A 213 31.16 -2.43 -9.88
C VAL A 213 29.99 -1.60 -9.36
N ASP A 214 28.89 -2.24 -8.98
CA ASP A 214 27.72 -1.56 -8.40
C ASP A 214 28.08 -0.81 -7.11
N SER A 215 29.00 -1.37 -6.32
CA SER A 215 29.53 -0.72 -5.11
C SER A 215 30.33 0.53 -5.45
N LEU A 216 31.13 0.51 -6.50
CA LEU A 216 31.87 1.68 -6.98
C LEU A 216 30.92 2.77 -7.45
N GLU A 217 29.89 2.40 -8.23
CA GLU A 217 28.87 3.34 -8.68
C GLU A 217 28.07 3.95 -7.50
N ALA A 218 27.71 3.14 -6.52
CA ALA A 218 27.08 3.63 -5.31
C ALA A 218 27.95 4.65 -4.56
N VAL A 219 29.26 4.45 -4.55
CA VAL A 219 30.23 5.41 -3.96
C VAL A 219 30.27 6.70 -4.77
N ARG A 220 30.33 6.63 -6.12
CA ARG A 220 30.27 7.82 -6.99
C ARG A 220 29.03 8.66 -6.70
N VAL A 221 27.88 8.04 -6.75
CA VAL A 221 26.59 8.69 -6.49
C VAL A 221 26.52 9.31 -5.09
N ARG A 222 27.02 8.59 -4.09
CA ARG A 222 27.08 9.08 -2.70
C ARG A 222 27.97 10.31 -2.55
N ILE A 223 29.14 10.29 -3.16
CA ILE A 223 30.09 11.42 -3.14
C ILE A 223 29.51 12.60 -3.90
N ALA A 224 28.99 12.39 -5.10
CA ALA A 224 28.36 13.45 -5.90
C ALA A 224 27.20 14.12 -5.17
N ASN A 225 26.32 13.36 -4.54
CA ASN A 225 25.23 13.90 -3.73
C ASN A 225 25.74 14.71 -2.51
N ARG A 226 26.82 14.28 -1.87
CA ARG A 226 27.46 15.04 -0.78
C ARG A 226 28.05 16.36 -1.29
N LEU A 227 28.71 16.35 -2.43
CA LEU A 227 29.27 17.53 -3.08
C LEU A 227 28.20 18.52 -3.51
N ARG A 228 27.12 18.04 -4.18
CA ARG A 228 25.98 18.86 -4.60
C ARG A 228 25.27 19.54 -3.40
N ASN A 229 25.35 18.93 -2.22
CA ASN A 229 24.87 19.53 -0.98
C ASN A 229 25.87 20.50 -0.31
N ARG A 230 27.07 20.63 -0.85
CA ARG A 230 28.12 21.55 -0.44
C ARG A 230 28.48 22.62 -1.48
N GLY A 231 27.54 22.91 -2.39
CA GLY A 231 27.70 23.97 -3.37
C GLY A 231 28.11 23.51 -4.77
N TYR A 232 28.68 22.33 -4.94
CA TYR A 232 29.12 21.82 -6.25
C TYR A 232 27.93 21.34 -7.09
N TYR A 233 27.03 22.23 -7.46
CA TYR A 233 25.74 21.91 -8.07
C TYR A 233 25.88 21.10 -9.37
N TYR A 234 26.85 21.48 -10.24
CA TYR A 234 27.08 20.83 -11.54
C TYR A 234 27.90 19.56 -11.44
N PHE A 235 28.34 19.15 -10.24
CA PHE A 235 29.11 17.92 -10.08
C PHE A 235 28.22 16.68 -10.34
N ARG A 236 28.72 15.76 -11.18
CA ARG A 236 28.07 14.51 -11.53
C ARG A 236 28.87 13.30 -11.08
N PRO A 237 28.26 12.14 -10.83
CA PRO A 237 28.95 10.92 -10.45
C PRO A 237 30.04 10.51 -11.44
N GLU A 238 29.81 10.70 -12.75
CA GLU A 238 30.67 10.32 -13.85
C GLU A 238 32.02 11.07 -13.83
N TYR A 239 32.14 12.18 -13.10
CA TYR A 239 33.40 12.91 -12.93
C TYR A 239 34.35 12.26 -11.94
N ILE A 240 33.97 11.14 -11.30
CA ILE A 240 34.88 10.31 -10.53
C ILE A 240 35.19 9.08 -11.37
N GLU A 241 36.41 8.98 -11.87
CA GLU A 241 36.89 7.84 -12.63
C GLU A 241 37.57 6.85 -11.69
N PHE A 242 37.26 5.57 -11.84
CA PHE A 242 37.93 4.48 -11.16
C PHE A 242 38.73 3.68 -12.17
N GLU A 243 39.99 3.41 -11.86
CA GLU A 243 40.88 2.49 -12.55
C GLU A 243 41.12 1.29 -11.63
N ALA A 244 40.89 0.09 -12.15
CA ALA A 244 41.12 -1.14 -11.42
C ALA A 244 42.29 -1.89 -12.06
N ASP A 245 43.35 -2.10 -11.30
CA ASP A 245 44.50 -2.85 -11.72
C ASP A 245 44.53 -4.21 -11.03
N SER A 246 44.37 -5.29 -11.82
CA SER A 246 44.22 -6.63 -11.32
C SER A 246 45.58 -7.35 -11.17
N LEU A 247 45.94 -7.73 -9.97
CA LEU A 247 47.04 -8.64 -9.66
C LEU A 247 46.52 -10.07 -9.79
N MET A 248 46.63 -10.65 -11.00
CA MET A 248 46.02 -11.96 -11.33
C MET A 248 46.49 -13.10 -10.43
N GLU A 249 47.78 -13.17 -10.11
CA GLU A 249 48.33 -14.23 -9.26
C GLU A 249 47.81 -14.20 -7.81
N ALA A 250 47.55 -12.99 -7.27
CA ALA A 250 47.09 -12.81 -5.91
C ALA A 250 45.57 -12.73 -5.75
N GLN A 251 44.77 -12.75 -6.83
CA GLN A 251 43.34 -12.49 -6.86
C GLN A 251 42.94 -11.21 -6.11
N ARG A 252 43.72 -10.14 -6.32
CA ARG A 252 43.57 -8.85 -5.68
C ARG A 252 43.50 -7.74 -6.69
N ILE A 253 42.81 -6.64 -6.36
CA ILE A 253 42.60 -5.47 -7.21
C ILE A 253 43.06 -4.23 -6.44
N ALA A 254 44.00 -3.51 -7.02
CA ALA A 254 44.33 -2.15 -6.61
C ALA A 254 43.37 -1.16 -7.32
N ILE A 255 42.60 -0.39 -6.55
CA ILE A 255 41.69 0.63 -7.08
C ILE A 255 42.38 1.97 -6.99
N ARG A 256 42.53 2.63 -8.14
CA ARG A 256 42.94 4.02 -8.26
C ARG A 256 41.73 4.85 -8.65
N TYR A 257 41.63 6.08 -8.20
CA TYR A 257 40.60 7.00 -8.62
C TYR A 257 41.12 8.42 -8.75
N ASN A 258 40.52 9.15 -9.68
CA ASN A 258 40.83 10.52 -9.99
C ASN A 258 39.56 11.32 -10.36
N LEU A 259 39.77 12.60 -10.60
CA LEU A 259 38.76 13.44 -11.26
C LEU A 259 38.95 13.35 -12.78
N ALA A 260 37.84 13.17 -13.49
CA ALA A 260 37.81 13.12 -14.95
C ALA A 260 38.48 14.34 -15.57
N ALA A 261 39.39 14.12 -16.51
CA ALA A 261 40.11 15.21 -17.19
C ALA A 261 39.16 16.14 -17.96
N ASN A 262 38.03 15.63 -18.45
CA ASN A 262 37.02 16.36 -19.20
C ASN A 262 35.94 17.04 -18.31
N MET A 263 36.16 17.10 -16.99
CA MET A 263 35.21 17.73 -16.08
C MET A 263 35.09 19.23 -16.39
N PRO A 264 33.85 19.75 -16.63
CA PRO A 264 33.66 21.17 -16.89
C PRO A 264 34.12 22.05 -15.70
N PRO A 265 34.77 23.21 -15.98
CA PRO A 265 35.22 24.10 -14.89
C PRO A 265 34.12 24.51 -13.91
N LEU A 266 32.87 24.65 -14.39
CA LEU A 266 31.71 24.95 -13.54
C LEU A 266 31.43 23.86 -12.49
N ALA A 267 31.78 22.62 -12.76
CA ALA A 267 31.56 21.50 -11.83
C ALA A 267 32.54 21.51 -10.65
N SER A 268 33.68 22.23 -10.79
CA SER A 268 34.69 22.38 -9.74
C SER A 268 34.40 23.54 -8.77
N LEU A 269 33.37 24.35 -9.03
CA LEU A 269 33.04 25.53 -8.25
C LEU A 269 32.02 25.22 -7.16
N ALA A 270 32.29 25.67 -5.93
CA ALA A 270 31.36 25.59 -4.80
C ALA A 270 30.51 26.86 -4.72
N TYR A 271 29.34 26.84 -5.30
CA TYR A 271 28.44 27.99 -5.36
C TYR A 271 27.84 28.37 -4.03
N HIS A 272 27.75 29.68 -3.77
CA HIS A 272 26.95 30.25 -2.70
C HIS A 272 25.59 30.68 -3.24
N THR A 273 24.57 30.60 -2.42
CA THR A 273 23.23 31.08 -2.75
C THR A 273 23.24 32.60 -2.87
N GLY A 274 22.90 33.10 -4.03
CA GLY A 274 22.70 34.52 -4.31
C GLY A 274 21.29 35.02 -3.93
N ASN A 275 20.65 35.70 -4.84
CA ASN A 275 19.28 36.18 -4.64
C ASN A 275 18.28 35.04 -4.84
N VAL A 276 17.24 35.02 -4.02
CA VAL A 276 16.15 34.03 -4.15
C VAL A 276 14.90 34.80 -4.58
N THR A 277 14.42 34.53 -5.79
CA THR A 277 13.23 35.16 -6.34
C THR A 277 12.13 34.14 -6.52
N THR A 278 10.99 34.31 -5.88
CA THR A 278 9.80 33.50 -6.04
C THR A 278 8.76 34.18 -6.87
N ILE A 279 8.32 33.58 -7.97
CA ILE A 279 7.36 34.14 -8.91
C ILE A 279 6.07 33.35 -8.82
N LEU A 280 4.97 33.99 -8.41
CA LEU A 280 3.66 33.38 -8.28
C LEU A 280 2.80 33.79 -9.48
N LYS A 281 2.46 32.78 -10.35
CA LYS A 281 1.70 33.01 -11.60
C LYS A 281 0.33 32.34 -11.56
N ARG A 282 -0.68 33.01 -12.15
CA ARG A 282 -1.98 32.38 -12.39
C ARG A 282 -1.93 31.40 -13.58
N ARG A 283 -2.85 30.44 -13.61
CA ARG A 283 -3.00 29.46 -14.69
C ARG A 283 -3.42 30.08 -16.02
N SER A 284 -4.13 31.22 -16.00
CA SER A 284 -4.62 31.86 -17.23
C SER A 284 -3.50 32.55 -17.99
N LYS A 285 -3.41 32.32 -19.30
CA LYS A 285 -2.49 32.97 -20.23
C LYS A 285 -2.89 34.44 -20.57
N ARG A 286 -4.09 34.87 -20.20
CA ARG A 286 -4.56 36.25 -20.45
C ARG A 286 -3.83 37.22 -19.52
N ASN A 287 -3.21 38.18 -20.13
CA ASN A 287 -2.49 39.35 -19.60
C ASN A 287 -2.16 39.30 -18.09
N PRO A 288 -0.90 39.10 -17.70
CA PRO A 288 -0.53 38.80 -16.30
C PRO A 288 -0.78 40.00 -15.35
N GLY A 289 -1.02 41.20 -15.86
CA GLY A 289 -1.14 42.43 -15.06
C GLY A 289 0.22 42.92 -14.53
N THR A 290 0.22 44.05 -13.83
CA THR A 290 1.42 44.52 -13.12
C THR A 290 1.75 43.62 -11.93
N PRO A 291 3.02 43.19 -11.79
CA PRO A 291 3.42 42.39 -10.65
C PRO A 291 3.49 43.25 -9.38
N ASP A 292 3.11 42.68 -8.28
CA ASP A 292 3.36 43.17 -6.94
C ASP A 292 4.56 42.42 -6.32
N THR A 293 5.48 43.17 -5.69
CA THR A 293 6.70 42.62 -5.11
C THR A 293 6.66 42.75 -3.60
N LEU A 294 6.81 41.61 -2.92
CA LEU A 294 6.93 41.55 -1.47
C LEU A 294 8.39 41.27 -1.12
N ASP A 295 9.08 42.25 -0.58
CA ASP A 295 10.42 42.09 -0.03
C ASP A 295 10.37 41.29 1.26
N THR A 296 11.23 40.31 1.37
CA THR A 296 11.34 39.47 2.57
C THR A 296 12.81 39.19 2.90
N SER A 297 13.09 38.91 4.18
CA SER A 297 14.43 38.52 4.63
C SER A 297 14.96 37.22 3.96
N LYS A 298 14.12 36.50 3.22
CA LYS A 298 14.48 35.26 2.52
C LYS A 298 14.43 35.38 1.00
N GLY A 299 14.33 36.59 0.46
CA GLY A 299 14.27 36.86 -0.97
C GLY A 299 12.96 37.48 -1.41
N ASP A 300 12.91 37.94 -2.64
CA ASP A 300 11.77 38.66 -3.22
C ASP A 300 10.68 37.66 -3.65
N VAL A 301 9.44 38.02 -3.32
CA VAL A 301 8.26 37.26 -3.79
C VAL A 301 7.48 38.15 -4.74
N ILE A 302 7.51 37.81 -6.03
CA ILE A 302 6.81 38.50 -7.11
C ILE A 302 5.46 37.83 -7.34
N VAL A 303 4.37 38.57 -7.15
CA VAL A 303 3.00 38.04 -7.27
C VAL A 303 2.30 38.68 -8.46
N TYR A 304 1.93 37.88 -9.44
CA TYR A 304 1.11 38.28 -10.56
C TYR A 304 -0.38 38.08 -10.26
N ARG A 305 -1.15 39.18 -10.21
CA ARG A 305 -2.57 39.16 -9.81
C ARG A 305 -2.74 38.46 -8.46
N PRO A 306 -2.43 39.14 -7.34
CA PRO A 306 -2.35 38.54 -6.03
C PRO A 306 -3.66 37.84 -5.63
N GLN A 307 -3.56 36.57 -5.22
CA GLN A 307 -4.55 35.96 -4.37
C GLN A 307 -4.27 36.41 -2.93
N ARG A 308 -5.30 36.40 -2.09
CA ARG A 308 -5.11 36.68 -0.67
C ARG A 308 -4.16 35.66 -0.06
N LEU A 309 -2.90 36.03 0.16
CA LEU A 309 -1.89 35.23 0.84
C LEU A 309 -1.34 35.99 2.05
N ARG A 310 -1.07 35.25 3.11
CA ARG A 310 -0.34 35.82 4.27
C ARG A 310 1.12 36.04 3.88
N LYS A 311 1.67 37.20 4.21
CA LYS A 311 3.03 37.62 3.83
C LYS A 311 4.11 36.58 4.17
N ASN A 312 4.00 35.91 5.30
CA ASN A 312 5.00 34.93 5.76
C ASN A 312 4.80 33.48 5.23
N LEU A 313 3.75 33.19 4.44
CA LEU A 313 3.46 31.84 3.98
C LEU A 313 4.57 31.30 3.07
N ILE A 314 4.83 31.99 1.96
CA ILE A 314 5.85 31.58 0.98
C ILE A 314 7.26 31.62 1.57
N PRO A 315 7.68 32.71 2.26
CA PRO A 315 9.01 32.77 2.90
C PRO A 315 9.25 31.65 3.90
N SER A 316 8.21 31.13 4.60
CA SER A 316 8.33 30.04 5.54
C SER A 316 8.67 28.70 4.85
N CYS A 317 8.30 28.55 3.57
CA CYS A 317 8.59 27.36 2.78
C CYS A 317 10.00 27.36 2.19
N ILE A 318 10.61 28.54 2.00
CA ILE A 318 11.93 28.69 1.40
C ILE A 318 13.01 28.34 2.43
N THR A 319 13.88 27.39 2.05
CA THR A 319 14.98 26.91 2.90
C THR A 319 16.33 27.50 2.51
N PHE A 320 16.44 28.14 1.35
CA PHE A 320 17.63 28.85 0.92
C PHE A 320 17.91 30.06 1.79
N ARG A 321 19.19 30.39 1.96
CA ARG A 321 19.66 31.58 2.66
C ARG A 321 20.79 32.22 1.86
N LYS A 322 20.68 33.50 1.53
CA LYS A 322 21.71 34.26 0.81
C LYS A 322 23.07 34.16 1.52
N GLY A 323 24.14 33.99 0.75
CA GLY A 323 25.51 33.85 1.24
C GLY A 323 25.88 32.49 1.82
N ARG A 324 24.95 31.54 1.97
CA ARG A 324 25.26 30.16 2.37
C ARG A 324 25.55 29.29 1.15
N LEU A 325 26.33 28.23 1.36
CA LEU A 325 26.57 27.24 0.30
C LEU A 325 25.25 26.71 -0.26
N PHE A 326 25.17 26.65 -1.59
CA PHE A 326 24.03 26.06 -2.28
C PHE A 326 23.89 24.57 -1.92
N SER A 327 22.68 24.07 -1.82
CA SER A 327 22.41 22.69 -1.48
C SER A 327 21.17 22.16 -2.21
N VAL A 328 21.31 21.03 -2.90
CA VAL A 328 20.20 20.35 -3.58
C VAL A 328 19.14 19.88 -2.57
N ASN A 329 19.55 19.47 -1.36
CA ASN A 329 18.59 19.17 -0.29
C ASN A 329 17.71 20.37 0.08
N ASN A 330 18.23 21.60 -0.01
CA ASN A 330 17.41 22.80 0.20
C ASN A 330 16.42 23.02 -0.93
N MET A 331 16.81 22.68 -2.17
CA MET A 331 15.90 22.71 -3.32
C MET A 331 14.75 21.73 -3.12
N ASP A 332 15.04 20.47 -2.81
CA ASP A 332 14.04 19.40 -2.59
C ASP A 332 13.11 19.73 -1.40
N ARG A 333 13.68 20.25 -0.30
CA ARG A 333 12.91 20.69 0.87
C ARG A 333 12.00 21.87 0.53
N THR A 334 12.48 22.85 -0.22
CA THR A 334 11.66 24.00 -0.65
C THR A 334 10.53 23.54 -1.54
N GLN A 335 10.83 22.70 -2.54
CA GLN A 335 9.82 22.14 -3.45
C GLN A 335 8.77 21.34 -2.68
N SER A 336 9.21 20.45 -1.78
CA SER A 336 8.30 19.67 -0.94
C SER A 336 7.40 20.55 -0.06
N ARG A 337 7.93 21.59 0.55
CA ARG A 337 7.15 22.50 1.40
C ARG A 337 6.13 23.30 0.60
N LEU A 338 6.49 23.78 -0.58
CA LEU A 338 5.57 24.50 -1.47
C LEU A 338 4.49 23.60 -2.03
N SER A 339 4.84 22.37 -2.47
CA SER A 339 3.87 21.38 -2.98
C SER A 339 2.82 21.01 -1.94
N ARG A 340 3.22 20.95 -0.68
CA ARG A 340 2.34 20.59 0.45
C ARG A 340 1.29 21.64 0.79
N LEU A 341 1.49 22.89 0.38
CA LEU A 341 0.46 23.88 0.54
C LEU A 341 -0.82 23.55 -0.24
N GLY A 342 -0.72 22.72 -1.29
CA GLY A 342 -1.86 22.28 -2.10
C GLY A 342 -2.54 23.40 -2.91
N ILE A 343 -1.88 24.56 -3.02
CA ILE A 343 -2.40 25.73 -3.76
C ILE A 343 -1.72 25.94 -5.10
N PHE A 344 -0.69 25.12 -5.41
CA PHE A 344 0.08 25.17 -6.66
C PHE A 344 -0.04 23.86 -7.43
N ASN A 345 -0.28 23.95 -8.72
CA ASN A 345 -0.29 22.79 -9.63
C ASN A 345 1.09 22.53 -10.27
N ASN A 346 1.95 23.57 -10.35
CA ASN A 346 3.30 23.43 -10.86
C ASN A 346 4.26 24.29 -10.04
N ILE A 347 5.42 23.71 -9.69
CA ILE A 347 6.49 24.36 -8.95
C ILE A 347 7.79 24.00 -9.66
N GLN A 348 8.49 25.02 -10.15
CA GLN A 348 9.75 24.88 -10.83
C GLN A 348 10.82 25.69 -10.10
N ILE A 349 11.93 25.03 -9.72
CA ILE A 349 13.07 25.69 -9.07
C ILE A 349 14.23 25.64 -10.04
N GLN A 350 14.73 26.80 -10.44
CA GLN A 350 15.83 26.96 -11.39
C GLN A 350 16.99 27.70 -10.72
N PRO A 351 18.10 27.01 -10.44
CA PRO A 351 19.35 27.66 -10.07
C PRO A 351 19.97 28.30 -11.32
N ILE A 352 20.41 29.56 -11.21
CA ILE A 352 20.99 30.36 -12.29
C ILE A 352 22.36 30.85 -11.83
N PRO A 353 23.47 30.42 -12.49
CA PRO A 353 24.78 30.93 -12.15
C PRO A 353 24.89 32.41 -12.53
N VAL A 354 25.31 33.25 -11.61
CA VAL A 354 25.49 34.72 -11.81
C VAL A 354 26.98 35.02 -11.84
N ASP A 355 27.73 34.53 -10.85
CA ASP A 355 29.17 34.65 -10.80
C ASP A 355 29.79 33.26 -10.89
N THR A 356 30.63 33.06 -11.90
CA THR A 356 31.36 31.80 -12.17
C THR A 356 32.86 31.95 -11.91
N THR A 357 33.29 33.03 -11.26
CA THR A 357 34.67 33.21 -10.87
C THR A 357 35.04 32.31 -9.70
N LYS A 358 36.30 31.89 -9.62
CA LYS A 358 36.79 31.06 -8.50
C LYS A 358 36.77 31.81 -7.16
N ALA A 359 36.77 33.14 -7.19
CA ALA A 359 36.84 33.95 -5.98
C ALA A 359 35.52 33.97 -5.21
N ASN A 360 34.37 34.03 -5.90
CA ASN A 360 33.04 34.11 -5.24
C ASN A 360 31.95 33.52 -6.13
N PRO A 361 31.96 32.20 -6.40
CA PRO A 361 30.95 31.60 -7.26
C PRO A 361 29.57 31.72 -6.62
N THR A 362 28.67 32.38 -7.33
CA THR A 362 27.32 32.73 -6.81
C THR A 362 26.24 32.22 -7.75
N MET A 363 25.17 31.68 -7.19
CA MET A 363 24.03 31.13 -7.90
C MET A 363 22.71 31.69 -7.35
N ASP A 364 21.97 32.38 -8.21
CA ASP A 364 20.62 32.82 -7.90
C ASP A 364 19.62 31.69 -8.00
N VAL A 365 18.55 31.75 -7.26
CA VAL A 365 17.50 30.72 -7.24
C VAL A 365 16.18 31.37 -7.66
N ARG A 366 15.67 30.95 -8.84
CA ARG A 366 14.36 31.37 -9.33
C ARG A 366 13.35 30.26 -9.09
N ILE A 367 12.32 30.55 -8.29
CA ILE A 367 11.24 29.63 -7.95
C ILE A 367 9.97 30.14 -8.66
N THR A 368 9.44 29.36 -9.59
CA THR A 368 8.19 29.70 -10.29
C THR A 368 7.09 28.77 -9.82
N CYS A 369 6.04 29.34 -9.20
CA CYS A 369 4.87 28.62 -8.74
C CYS A 369 3.65 29.05 -9.53
N GLN A 370 2.89 28.09 -10.03
CA GLN A 370 1.63 28.33 -10.73
C GLN A 370 0.47 27.93 -9.83
N TYR A 371 -0.47 28.86 -9.58
CA TYR A 371 -1.65 28.56 -8.77
C TYR A 371 -2.53 27.51 -9.41
N ASP A 372 -3.06 26.64 -8.60
CA ASP A 372 -4.16 25.74 -8.95
C ASP A 372 -5.53 26.43 -8.79
N ARG A 373 -6.59 25.69 -9.07
CA ARG A 373 -7.97 26.15 -8.85
C ARG A 373 -8.20 26.31 -7.35
N PRO A 374 -8.73 27.47 -6.91
CA PRO A 374 -8.96 27.71 -5.49
C PRO A 374 -10.13 26.88 -4.95
N MET A 375 -11.08 26.54 -5.81
CA MET A 375 -12.29 25.80 -5.45
C MET A 375 -12.49 24.60 -6.36
N GLU A 376 -12.94 23.50 -5.77
CA GLU A 376 -13.33 22.27 -6.43
C GLU A 376 -14.70 21.85 -5.89
N ALA A 377 -15.61 21.52 -6.79
CA ALA A 377 -16.86 20.86 -6.47
C ALA A 377 -16.84 19.44 -7.03
N SER A 378 -17.28 18.48 -6.24
CA SER A 378 -17.39 17.08 -6.64
C SER A 378 -18.77 16.53 -6.38
N ILE A 379 -19.22 15.67 -7.26
CA ILE A 379 -20.44 14.88 -7.10
C ILE A 379 -20.02 13.43 -7.25
N GLU A 380 -20.26 12.65 -6.21
CA GLU A 380 -20.00 11.22 -6.20
C GLU A 380 -21.32 10.48 -6.03
N VAL A 381 -21.61 9.55 -6.94
CA VAL A 381 -22.75 8.64 -6.85
C VAL A 381 -22.18 7.25 -6.61
N ASN A 382 -22.60 6.63 -5.54
CA ASN A 382 -22.18 5.30 -5.16
C ASN A 382 -23.38 4.36 -4.98
N ALA A 383 -23.12 3.07 -5.03
CA ALA A 383 -24.05 2.04 -4.62
C ALA A 383 -23.36 1.16 -3.60
N THR A 384 -23.96 1.01 -2.44
CA THR A 384 -23.45 0.17 -1.38
C THR A 384 -24.17 -1.17 -1.38
N SER A 385 -23.41 -2.26 -1.24
CA SER A 385 -23.94 -3.60 -0.98
C SER A 385 -23.23 -4.16 0.22
N LYS A 386 -23.97 -4.44 1.28
CA LYS A 386 -23.43 -4.93 2.54
C LYS A 386 -23.66 -6.44 2.67
N SER A 387 -22.75 -7.14 3.33
CA SER A 387 -22.84 -8.60 3.52
C SER A 387 -24.05 -9.05 4.35
N ASN A 388 -24.71 -8.14 5.06
CA ASN A 388 -25.96 -8.37 5.78
C ASN A 388 -27.21 -8.09 4.90
N SER A 389 -27.06 -8.18 3.58
CA SER A 389 -28.13 -8.03 2.59
C SER A 389 -28.74 -6.63 2.48
N TYR A 390 -28.07 -5.59 2.98
CA TYR A 390 -28.43 -4.21 2.67
C TYR A 390 -27.79 -3.77 1.37
N ILE A 391 -28.61 -3.14 0.51
CA ILE A 391 -28.16 -2.53 -0.74
C ILE A 391 -28.82 -1.16 -0.87
N GLY A 392 -28.11 -0.20 -1.44
CA GLY A 392 -28.72 1.10 -1.70
C GLY A 392 -27.79 2.10 -2.38
N PRO A 393 -28.37 3.14 -3.01
CA PRO A 393 -27.64 4.25 -3.58
C PRO A 393 -27.22 5.26 -2.52
N GLY A 394 -26.09 5.93 -2.78
CA GLY A 394 -25.64 7.07 -2.03
C GLY A 394 -25.15 8.18 -2.94
N VAL A 395 -25.27 9.42 -2.48
CA VAL A 395 -24.78 10.61 -3.16
C VAL A 395 -23.97 11.43 -2.19
N ILE A 396 -22.78 11.86 -2.61
CA ILE A 396 -21.92 12.77 -1.85
C ILE A 396 -21.68 14.00 -2.70
N LEU A 397 -22.04 15.16 -2.15
CA LEU A 397 -21.73 16.47 -2.71
C LEU A 397 -20.57 17.06 -1.94
N GLY A 398 -19.45 17.28 -2.59
CA GLY A 398 -18.23 17.83 -1.99
C GLY A 398 -17.92 19.24 -2.51
N LEU A 399 -17.54 20.12 -1.60
CA LEU A 399 -16.99 21.44 -1.90
C LEU A 399 -15.68 21.61 -1.17
N THR A 400 -14.60 21.85 -1.90
CA THR A 400 -13.28 22.11 -1.34
C THR A 400 -12.81 23.50 -1.71
N HIS A 401 -12.29 24.27 -0.74
CA HIS A 401 -11.62 25.55 -0.95
C HIS A 401 -10.20 25.49 -0.41
N ASN A 402 -9.19 25.65 -1.29
CA ASN A 402 -7.78 25.38 -1.01
C ASN A 402 -6.99 26.58 -0.45
N ASN A 403 -7.59 27.65 -0.02
CA ASN A 403 -6.91 28.79 0.62
C ASN A 403 -7.90 29.80 1.21
N ILE A 404 -8.72 29.38 2.15
CA ILE A 404 -9.86 30.18 2.61
C ILE A 404 -9.43 31.45 3.37
N PHE A 405 -8.36 31.37 4.16
CA PHE A 405 -7.86 32.48 4.98
C PHE A 405 -6.51 33.07 4.55
N GLY A 406 -5.99 32.65 3.39
CA GLY A 406 -4.72 33.10 2.85
C GLY A 406 -3.47 32.45 3.40
N GLY A 407 -3.60 31.42 4.24
CA GLY A 407 -2.50 30.64 4.78
C GLY A 407 -2.44 29.22 4.24
N ALA A 408 -3.04 28.99 3.06
CA ALA A 408 -3.24 27.66 2.45
C ALA A 408 -4.09 26.73 3.31
N GLU A 409 -5.03 27.28 4.07
CA GLU A 409 -6.00 26.49 4.82
C GLU A 409 -7.01 25.87 3.85
N LYS A 410 -7.23 24.56 4.00
CA LYS A 410 -8.15 23.78 3.16
C LYS A 410 -9.47 23.59 3.91
N LEU A 411 -10.54 24.17 3.39
CA LEU A 411 -11.90 23.88 3.84
C LEU A 411 -12.50 22.82 2.93
N ASN A 412 -12.99 21.75 3.52
CA ASN A 412 -13.77 20.72 2.84
C ASN A 412 -15.13 20.60 3.50
N VAL A 413 -16.20 20.71 2.71
CA VAL A 413 -17.58 20.52 3.15
C VAL A 413 -18.20 19.42 2.30
N GLN A 414 -18.78 18.43 2.95
CA GLN A 414 -19.42 17.29 2.30
C GLN A 414 -20.83 17.13 2.81
N LEU A 415 -21.78 17.00 1.89
CA LEU A 415 -23.15 16.61 2.15
C LEU A 415 -23.36 15.19 1.61
N THR A 416 -23.75 14.29 2.50
CA THR A 416 -23.96 12.87 2.18
C THR A 416 -25.44 12.54 2.31
N GLY A 417 -25.99 11.85 1.32
CA GLY A 417 -27.32 11.28 1.39
C GLY A 417 -27.26 9.81 0.96
N SER A 418 -27.81 8.90 1.75
CA SER A 418 -27.92 7.49 1.37
C SER A 418 -29.28 6.92 1.71
N TYR A 419 -29.70 5.95 0.90
CA TYR A 419 -30.89 5.17 1.12
C TYR A 419 -30.56 3.70 0.97
N GLU A 420 -30.90 2.88 1.94
CA GLU A 420 -30.60 1.45 1.95
C GLU A 420 -31.89 0.64 2.19
N TRP A 421 -32.01 -0.48 1.49
CA TRP A 421 -33.07 -1.48 1.73
C TRP A 421 -32.46 -2.87 1.88
N GLN A 422 -33.12 -3.73 2.64
CA GLN A 422 -32.68 -5.10 2.85
C GLN A 422 -33.26 -6.03 1.80
N THR A 423 -32.39 -6.84 1.17
CA THR A 423 -32.77 -7.86 0.17
C THR A 423 -32.63 -9.25 0.77
N GLY A 424 -33.69 -9.83 1.37
CA GLY A 424 -33.64 -11.17 1.97
C GLY A 424 -34.94 -11.97 1.79
N LYS A 425 -34.84 -13.32 1.67
CA LYS A 425 -36.01 -14.21 1.67
C LYS A 425 -36.58 -14.25 3.08
N GLY A 426 -37.75 -13.68 3.31
CA GLY A 426 -38.52 -13.81 4.56
C GLY A 426 -38.74 -12.53 5.35
N SER A 427 -38.27 -11.37 4.88
CA SER A 427 -38.62 -10.10 5.51
C SER A 427 -39.85 -9.49 4.81
N ASN A 428 -40.85 -9.03 5.58
CA ASN A 428 -41.83 -8.06 5.05
C ASN A 428 -41.01 -6.89 4.48
N ARG A 429 -41.03 -6.72 3.15
CA ARG A 429 -40.15 -5.81 2.38
C ARG A 429 -40.13 -4.35 2.85
N SER A 430 -41.06 -3.94 3.69
CA SER A 430 -41.21 -2.58 4.20
C SER A 430 -40.48 -2.32 5.54
N LEU A 431 -39.98 -3.35 6.24
CA LEU A 431 -39.54 -3.22 7.61
C LEU A 431 -38.08 -2.73 7.78
N PHE A 432 -37.25 -2.80 6.71
CA PHE A 432 -35.81 -2.61 6.85
C PHE A 432 -35.20 -1.49 5.98
N ASN A 433 -36.00 -0.50 5.61
CA ASN A 433 -35.48 0.67 4.89
C ASN A 433 -34.78 1.61 5.87
N SER A 434 -33.65 2.16 5.49
CA SER A 434 -33.00 3.23 6.22
C SER A 434 -32.55 4.35 5.31
N TYR A 435 -32.60 5.57 5.77
CA TYR A 435 -31.98 6.72 5.11
C TYR A 435 -31.09 7.48 6.07
N GLU A 436 -30.02 7.98 5.55
CA GLU A 436 -29.00 8.71 6.27
C GLU A 436 -28.69 10.03 5.54
N PHE A 437 -28.65 11.10 6.31
CA PHE A 437 -28.19 12.40 5.85
C PHE A 437 -27.02 12.84 6.74
N GLY A 438 -25.91 13.21 6.12
CA GLY A 438 -24.72 13.70 6.80
C GLY A 438 -24.23 15.02 6.25
N LEU A 439 -23.81 15.91 7.14
CA LEU A 439 -23.06 17.12 6.83
C LEU A 439 -21.73 17.05 7.56
N ASN A 440 -20.64 17.02 6.81
CA ASN A 440 -19.29 17.01 7.35
C ASN A 440 -18.50 18.21 6.84
N ALA A 441 -17.89 18.94 7.75
CA ALA A 441 -17.01 20.04 7.43
C ALA A 441 -15.65 19.82 8.10
N SER A 442 -14.55 20.06 7.37
CA SER A 442 -13.21 20.01 7.92
C SER A 442 -12.37 21.18 7.44
N LEU A 443 -11.62 21.76 8.37
CA LEU A 443 -10.70 22.85 8.12
C LEU A 443 -9.29 22.44 8.49
N ALA A 444 -8.45 22.21 7.48
CA ALA A 444 -7.07 21.77 7.64
C ALA A 444 -6.09 22.92 7.46
N PHE A 445 -5.20 23.08 8.42
CA PHE A 445 -4.12 24.08 8.43
C PHE A 445 -2.80 23.38 8.13
N PRO A 446 -1.99 23.83 7.15
CA PRO A 446 -0.68 23.23 6.83
C PRO A 446 0.40 23.63 7.85
N ARG A 447 0.04 23.65 9.11
CA ARG A 447 0.90 23.97 10.26
C ARG A 447 0.28 23.45 11.55
N LEU A 448 1.09 23.19 12.58
CA LEU A 448 0.57 22.93 13.92
C LEU A 448 0.07 24.25 14.53
N LEU A 449 -1.21 24.28 14.90
CA LEU A 449 -1.81 25.33 15.72
C LEU A 449 -1.52 25.00 17.20
N ALA A 450 -0.26 24.83 17.54
CA ALA A 450 0.23 24.49 18.86
C ALA A 450 1.17 25.56 19.41
N PRO A 451 1.39 25.65 20.72
CA PRO A 451 2.34 26.57 21.33
C PRO A 451 3.73 26.50 20.69
N GLU A 452 4.47 27.62 20.68
CA GLU A 452 5.75 27.73 19.96
C GLU A 452 6.81 26.72 20.40
N TRP A 453 6.80 26.28 21.65
CA TRP A 453 7.73 25.30 22.18
C TRP A 453 7.54 23.92 21.55
N ILE A 454 6.33 23.57 21.12
CA ILE A 454 6.03 22.33 20.35
C ILE A 454 6.47 22.51 18.90
N ARG A 455 6.21 23.68 18.29
CA ARG A 455 6.51 23.98 16.88
C ARG A 455 8.00 23.94 16.54
N ARG A 456 8.89 24.32 17.46
CA ARG A 456 10.34 24.38 17.21
C ARG A 456 11.02 23.02 17.09
N ARG A 457 10.46 21.97 17.68
CA ARG A 457 11.05 20.62 17.68
C ARG A 457 10.74 19.83 16.40
N ASN A 458 9.69 20.16 15.67
CA ASN A 458 9.20 19.37 14.54
C ASN A 458 9.40 20.15 13.23
N ALA A 459 10.56 19.98 12.60
CA ALA A 459 10.93 20.68 11.36
C ALA A 459 10.25 20.09 10.09
N GLN A 460 9.51 18.98 10.20
CA GLN A 460 8.84 18.34 9.08
C GLN A 460 7.32 18.48 9.20
N LEU A 461 6.62 18.25 8.12
CA LEU A 461 5.17 18.31 7.91
C LEU A 461 4.32 18.28 9.15
N ASN A 462 3.54 19.34 9.32
CA ASN A 462 2.64 19.49 10.43
C ASN A 462 1.28 19.93 9.89
N TRP A 463 0.25 19.18 10.20
CA TRP A 463 -1.14 19.52 9.89
C TRP A 463 -1.94 19.64 11.17
N THR A 464 -2.87 20.59 11.17
CA THR A 464 -3.94 20.66 12.18
C THR A 464 -5.25 20.62 11.46
N THR A 465 -6.09 19.66 11.76
CA THR A 465 -7.42 19.51 11.19
C THR A 465 -8.47 19.72 12.27
N ILE A 466 -9.40 20.63 12.04
CA ILE A 466 -10.60 20.82 12.85
C ILE A 466 -11.74 20.23 12.06
N SER A 467 -12.50 19.32 12.65
CA SER A 467 -13.64 18.64 12.03
C SER A 467 -14.93 18.92 12.77
N LEU A 468 -16.01 19.00 12.03
CA LEU A 468 -17.37 19.13 12.50
C LEU A 468 -18.26 18.25 11.62
N GLY A 469 -19.09 17.41 12.23
CA GLY A 469 -20.01 16.53 11.53
C GLY A 469 -21.34 16.44 12.23
N ALA A 470 -22.40 16.29 11.46
CA ALA A 470 -23.75 16.04 11.95
C ALA A 470 -24.40 15.01 11.04
N ASP A 471 -24.82 13.89 11.59
CA ASP A 471 -25.40 12.77 10.86
C ASP A 471 -26.78 12.45 11.44
N LEU A 472 -27.76 12.22 10.58
CA LEU A 472 -29.11 11.83 10.93
C LEU A 472 -29.42 10.51 10.28
N LEU A 473 -29.52 9.44 11.07
CA LEU A 473 -29.94 8.12 10.65
C LEU A 473 -31.42 7.91 11.03
N ASN A 474 -32.24 7.59 10.07
CA ASN A 474 -33.64 7.23 10.29
C ASN A 474 -33.94 5.84 9.73
N ARG A 475 -34.42 4.97 10.61
CA ARG A 475 -35.03 3.68 10.30
C ARG A 475 -36.52 3.73 10.68
N PRO A 476 -37.41 4.08 9.75
CA PRO A 476 -38.78 4.49 10.08
C PRO A 476 -39.57 3.55 10.97
N HIS A 477 -39.32 2.24 10.89
CA HIS A 477 -40.00 1.23 11.71
C HIS A 477 -39.33 0.92 13.04
N TYR A 478 -38.21 1.61 13.37
CA TYR A 478 -37.44 1.27 14.55
C TYR A 478 -37.01 2.47 15.35
N PHE A 479 -36.17 3.34 14.79
CA PHE A 479 -35.63 4.47 15.53
C PHE A 479 -35.15 5.62 14.61
N LYS A 480 -35.07 6.78 15.21
CA LYS A 480 -34.41 7.96 14.66
C LYS A 480 -33.28 8.38 15.56
N MET A 481 -32.07 8.52 15.02
CA MET A 481 -30.87 8.84 15.77
C MET A 481 -30.14 10.00 15.12
N ALA A 482 -29.68 10.95 15.92
CA ALA A 482 -28.78 12.02 15.48
C ALA A 482 -27.42 11.84 16.15
N GLN A 483 -26.38 12.08 15.37
CA GLN A 483 -25.00 12.07 15.83
C GLN A 483 -24.32 13.37 15.49
N PHE A 484 -23.64 13.96 16.45
CA PHE A 484 -22.81 15.12 16.29
C PHE A 484 -21.37 14.75 16.61
N ASN A 485 -20.44 15.14 15.71
CA ASN A 485 -19.02 14.88 15.83
C ASN A 485 -18.24 16.17 15.71
N THR A 486 -17.30 16.41 16.60
CA THR A 486 -16.33 17.49 16.45
C THR A 486 -14.97 17.06 16.99
N GLY A 487 -13.88 17.62 16.44
CA GLY A 487 -12.56 17.24 16.90
C GLY A 487 -11.45 18.12 16.35
N ILE A 488 -10.30 18.03 17.03
CA ILE A 488 -9.05 18.67 16.61
C ILE A 488 -7.99 17.58 16.52
N THR A 489 -7.32 17.48 15.38
CA THR A 489 -6.28 16.49 15.14
C THR A 489 -4.99 17.17 14.70
N TYR A 490 -3.89 16.81 15.33
CA TYR A 490 -2.54 17.20 14.97
C TYR A 490 -1.83 16.03 14.32
N GLU A 491 -1.29 16.24 13.12
CA GLU A 491 -0.51 15.24 12.38
C GLU A 491 0.89 15.80 12.11
N TRP A 492 1.93 14.99 12.38
CA TRP A 492 3.31 15.36 12.07
C TRP A 492 4.15 14.14 11.73
N ASN A 493 5.16 14.34 10.88
CA ASN A 493 6.12 13.33 10.52
C ASN A 493 7.48 13.65 11.16
N THR A 494 8.05 12.70 11.89
CA THR A 494 9.42 12.81 12.41
C THR A 494 10.45 12.38 11.38
N THR A 495 10.13 11.37 10.59
CA THR A 495 10.92 10.91 9.44
C THR A 495 9.99 10.71 8.24
N ARG A 496 10.55 10.38 7.08
CA ARG A 496 9.76 10.09 5.87
C ARG A 496 8.78 8.94 6.08
N ASN A 497 9.12 8.00 6.95
CA ASN A 497 8.39 6.75 7.15
C ASN A 497 7.62 6.69 8.48
N VAL A 498 7.68 7.74 9.31
CA VAL A 498 7.04 7.76 10.62
C VAL A 498 6.10 8.93 10.72
N MET A 499 4.83 8.64 10.94
CA MET A 499 3.76 9.60 11.16
C MET A 499 3.20 9.46 12.58
N HIS A 500 2.94 10.59 13.18
CA HIS A 500 2.27 10.70 14.48
C HIS A 500 0.97 11.48 14.28
N GLN A 501 -0.09 11.00 14.89
CA GLN A 501 -1.39 11.68 14.93
C GLN A 501 -1.84 11.78 16.38
N LEU A 502 -2.02 13.01 16.87
CA LEU A 502 -2.57 13.27 18.18
C LEU A 502 -3.91 13.97 18.02
N THR A 503 -4.95 13.40 18.57
CA THR A 503 -6.28 14.01 18.65
C THR A 503 -6.55 14.34 20.13
N PRO A 504 -6.16 15.55 20.59
CA PRO A 504 -6.32 15.91 22.01
C PRO A 504 -7.77 16.04 22.42
N PHE A 505 -8.65 16.27 21.46
CA PHE A 505 -10.07 16.38 21.66
C PHE A 505 -10.85 15.88 20.46
N LYS A 506 -11.71 14.90 20.68
CA LYS A 506 -12.75 14.44 19.76
C LYS A 506 -14.00 14.20 20.60
N LEU A 507 -15.11 14.80 20.22
CA LEU A 507 -16.40 14.56 20.84
C LEU A 507 -17.31 13.83 19.86
N THR A 508 -17.88 12.72 20.29
CA THR A 508 -19.01 12.05 19.63
C THR A 508 -20.21 12.11 20.58
N TYR A 509 -21.25 12.81 20.15
CA TYR A 509 -22.51 12.91 20.86
C TYR A 509 -23.60 12.26 20.02
N THR A 510 -24.14 11.15 20.50
CA THR A 510 -25.20 10.42 19.83
C THR A 510 -26.46 10.50 20.66
N LYS A 511 -27.58 10.88 20.06
CA LYS A 511 -28.89 10.96 20.71
C LYS A 511 -29.91 10.14 19.95
N LEU A 512 -30.53 9.23 20.64
CA LEU A 512 -31.72 8.51 20.18
C LEU A 512 -32.90 9.46 20.33
N ILE A 513 -33.48 9.93 19.21
CA ILE A 513 -34.52 10.96 19.19
C ILE A 513 -35.91 10.32 19.40
N HIS A 514 -36.12 9.18 18.74
CA HIS A 514 -37.40 8.47 18.74
C HIS A 514 -37.18 6.97 18.57
N THR A 515 -37.99 6.19 19.27
CA THR A 515 -38.10 4.72 19.15
C THR A 515 -39.52 4.33 18.88
N THR A 516 -39.73 3.19 18.25
CA THR A 516 -41.08 2.61 18.05
C THR A 516 -41.37 1.56 19.12
N PRO A 517 -42.65 1.25 19.45
CA PRO A 517 -42.98 0.22 20.39
C PRO A 517 -42.41 -1.16 20.08
N ASP A 518 -42.32 -1.50 18.77
CA ASP A 518 -41.72 -2.75 18.31
C ASP A 518 -40.24 -2.81 18.65
N PHE A 519 -39.52 -1.70 18.44
CA PHE A 519 -38.12 -1.59 18.79
C PHE A 519 -37.88 -1.61 20.29
N ASP A 520 -38.75 -0.94 21.08
CA ASP A 520 -38.67 -0.94 22.53
C ASP A 520 -38.90 -2.34 23.10
N SER A 521 -39.82 -3.13 22.51
CA SER A 521 -40.02 -4.54 22.84
C SER A 521 -38.77 -5.40 22.59
N VAL A 522 -38.08 -5.17 21.50
CA VAL A 522 -36.80 -5.83 21.16
C VAL A 522 -35.74 -5.46 22.20
N MET A 523 -35.64 -4.18 22.57
CA MET A 523 -34.69 -3.72 23.57
C MET A 523 -34.94 -4.29 24.95
N MET A 524 -36.25 -4.41 25.37
CA MET A 524 -36.60 -5.02 26.63
C MET A 524 -36.30 -6.51 26.68
N ALA A 525 -36.49 -7.22 25.56
CA ALA A 525 -36.17 -8.64 25.46
C ALA A 525 -34.62 -8.89 25.44
N ASN A 526 -33.83 -7.87 25.14
CA ASN A 526 -32.38 -7.97 24.96
C ASN A 526 -31.62 -6.78 25.53
N PRO A 527 -31.24 -6.84 26.84
CA PRO A 527 -30.51 -5.77 27.51
C PRO A 527 -29.19 -5.39 26.82
N ALA A 528 -28.48 -6.34 26.18
CA ALA A 528 -27.28 -6.06 25.45
C ALA A 528 -27.53 -5.20 24.19
N VAL A 529 -28.67 -5.40 23.50
CA VAL A 529 -29.12 -4.56 22.39
C VAL A 529 -29.52 -3.19 22.89
N ALA A 530 -30.22 -3.11 24.00
CA ALA A 530 -30.62 -1.84 24.60
C ALA A 530 -29.43 -0.95 24.94
N LEU A 531 -28.35 -1.52 25.48
CA LEU A 531 -27.10 -0.79 25.74
C LEU A 531 -26.46 -0.23 24.46
N SER A 532 -26.65 -0.92 23.32
CA SER A 532 -26.09 -0.50 22.02
C SER A 532 -26.75 0.74 21.44
N PHE A 533 -28.02 0.99 21.78
CA PHE A 533 -28.83 2.09 21.26
C PHE A 533 -29.10 3.21 22.25
N GLN A 534 -28.39 3.25 23.38
CA GLN A 534 -28.45 4.38 24.29
C GLN A 534 -27.82 5.63 23.73
N SER A 535 -28.35 6.78 24.14
CA SER A 535 -27.67 8.06 23.90
C SER A 535 -26.28 8.06 24.51
N GLN A 536 -25.29 8.58 23.82
CA GLN A 536 -23.88 8.47 24.21
C GLN A 536 -23.18 9.83 24.14
N PHE A 537 -22.40 10.15 25.16
CA PHE A 537 -21.51 11.29 25.21
C PHE A 537 -20.08 10.81 25.41
N ILE A 538 -19.29 10.84 24.31
CA ILE A 538 -17.98 10.23 24.24
C ILE A 538 -16.93 11.29 23.89
N PRO A 539 -16.37 12.02 24.86
CA PRO A 539 -15.21 12.87 24.65
C PRO A 539 -13.95 12.01 24.74
N GLN A 540 -13.13 12.05 23.67
CA GLN A 540 -11.95 11.18 23.49
C GLN A 540 -10.67 12.01 23.34
N LEU A 541 -9.58 11.44 23.82
CA LEU A 541 -8.19 11.78 23.49
C LEU A 541 -7.57 10.55 22.85
N SER A 542 -6.93 10.68 21.69
CA SER A 542 -6.27 9.54 21.05
C SER A 542 -4.90 9.92 20.47
N TYR A 543 -4.01 8.93 20.47
CA TYR A 543 -2.71 9.04 19.85
C TYR A 543 -2.47 7.82 18.97
N THR A 544 -2.09 8.09 17.70
CA THR A 544 -1.74 7.05 16.72
C THR A 544 -0.31 7.23 16.25
N TYR A 545 0.44 6.16 16.30
CA TYR A 545 1.78 6.02 15.73
C TYR A 545 1.71 5.13 14.49
N THR A 546 2.25 5.60 13.36
CA THR A 546 2.34 4.82 12.12
C THR A 546 3.77 4.79 11.61
N LEU A 547 4.30 3.59 11.41
CA LEU A 547 5.57 3.32 10.73
C LEU A 547 5.26 2.65 9.39
N ASP A 548 5.61 3.30 8.28
CA ASP A 548 5.39 2.77 6.94
C ASP A 548 6.71 2.69 6.16
N LYS A 549 7.19 1.47 5.93
CA LYS A 549 8.38 1.17 5.13
C LYS A 549 8.03 0.55 3.76
N PHE A 550 6.79 0.64 3.31
CA PHE A 550 6.37 0.20 1.97
C PHE A 550 6.79 1.15 0.84
N LEU A 551 7.17 2.38 1.16
CA LEU A 551 7.40 3.46 0.20
C LEU A 551 8.64 3.30 -0.70
N GLU A 552 9.46 2.29 -0.50
CA GLU A 552 10.65 2.04 -1.32
C GLU A 552 10.40 0.87 -2.28
N ARG A 553 10.18 1.18 -3.57
CA ARG A 553 9.83 0.23 -4.64
C ARG A 553 10.81 -0.94 -4.84
N GLU A 554 12.04 -0.81 -4.40
CA GLU A 554 13.10 -1.81 -4.61
C GLU A 554 13.26 -2.81 -3.45
N ARG A 555 12.52 -2.63 -2.36
CA ARG A 555 12.67 -3.52 -1.20
C ARG A 555 11.93 -4.85 -1.39
N ILE A 556 12.60 -5.92 -0.99
CA ILE A 556 12.02 -7.27 -0.92
C ILE A 556 10.99 -7.38 0.21
N ASN A 557 11.17 -6.61 1.29
CA ASN A 557 10.34 -6.63 2.49
C ASN A 557 9.72 -5.26 2.75
N GLY A 558 8.42 -5.23 3.05
CA GLY A 558 7.69 -4.06 3.51
C GLY A 558 7.12 -4.27 4.91
N ILE A 559 7.14 -3.23 5.73
CA ILE A 559 6.53 -3.24 7.08
C ILE A 559 5.65 -2.01 7.22
N ASN A 560 4.39 -2.24 7.60
CA ASN A 560 3.50 -1.21 8.10
C ASN A 560 3.06 -1.57 9.52
N PHE A 561 3.34 -0.68 10.47
CA PHE A 561 2.94 -0.84 11.86
C PHE A 561 2.13 0.38 12.29
N THR A 562 0.93 0.15 12.79
CA THR A 562 0.06 1.19 13.34
C THR A 562 -0.37 0.81 14.75
N ALA A 563 -0.17 1.72 15.71
CA ALA A 563 -0.64 1.55 17.07
C ALA A 563 -1.45 2.78 17.50
N THR A 564 -2.64 2.56 18.04
CA THR A 564 -3.54 3.60 18.51
C THR A 564 -3.91 3.36 19.97
N LEU A 565 -3.76 4.40 20.78
CA LEU A 565 -4.25 4.43 22.16
C LEU A 565 -5.31 5.52 22.26
N THR A 566 -6.47 5.18 22.77
CA THR A 566 -7.60 6.09 22.97
C THR A 566 -8.04 6.05 24.42
N GLU A 567 -8.23 7.20 24.99
CA GLU A 567 -8.82 7.42 26.31
C GLU A 567 -10.11 8.23 26.13
N ALA A 568 -11.16 7.89 26.87
CA ALA A 568 -12.42 8.61 26.84
C ALA A 568 -12.86 9.03 28.23
N GLY A 569 -13.28 10.28 28.35
CA GLY A 569 -14.01 10.80 29.50
C GLY A 569 -13.20 11.28 30.68
N ASN A 570 -11.90 11.01 30.80
CA ASN A 570 -11.12 11.39 32.00
C ASN A 570 -11.01 12.89 32.21
N ILE A 571 -10.76 13.63 31.12
CA ILE A 571 -10.65 15.11 31.18
C ILE A 571 -11.96 15.69 31.68
N PHE A 572 -13.09 15.29 31.12
CA PHE A 572 -14.41 15.75 31.54
C PHE A 572 -14.78 15.28 32.95
N ASN A 573 -14.46 14.03 33.32
CA ASN A 573 -14.62 13.55 34.66
C ASN A 573 -13.85 14.39 35.70
N GLY A 574 -12.61 14.81 35.33
CA GLY A 574 -11.83 15.75 36.13
C GLY A 574 -12.53 17.09 36.30
N ILE A 575 -13.05 17.69 35.21
CA ILE A 575 -13.81 18.93 35.22
C ILE A 575 -15.06 18.80 36.13
N TYR A 576 -15.84 17.75 35.95
CA TYR A 576 -17.03 17.51 36.82
C TYR A 576 -16.66 17.40 38.29
N ARG A 577 -15.53 16.72 38.62
CA ARG A 577 -15.02 16.64 40.00
C ARG A 577 -14.64 18.02 40.56
N LEU A 578 -13.96 18.83 39.76
CA LEU A 578 -13.57 20.20 40.14
C LEU A 578 -14.83 21.08 40.39
N CYS A 579 -15.89 20.88 39.59
CA CYS A 579 -17.19 21.54 39.78
C CYS A 579 -18.03 20.95 40.92
N GLY A 580 -17.51 19.98 41.68
CA GLY A 580 -18.22 19.40 42.86
C GLY A 580 -19.37 18.48 42.50
N VAL A 581 -19.50 18.02 41.23
CA VAL A 581 -20.59 17.13 40.80
C VAL A 581 -20.40 15.73 41.44
N LYS A 582 -21.32 15.33 42.27
CA LYS A 582 -21.37 13.98 42.88
C LYS A 582 -22.32 13.10 42.10
N GLY A 583 -22.02 11.77 42.05
CA GLY A 583 -22.84 10.78 41.35
C GLY A 583 -22.53 10.63 39.85
N GLU A 584 -23.52 10.13 39.10
CA GLU A 584 -23.40 9.89 37.65
C GLU A 584 -23.30 11.20 36.89
N LYS A 585 -22.24 11.32 36.08
CA LYS A 585 -21.95 12.53 35.29
C LYS A 585 -22.66 12.45 33.94
N LYS A 586 -23.44 13.48 33.62
CA LYS A 586 -24.27 13.57 32.41
C LYS A 586 -24.09 14.92 31.70
N LEU A 587 -24.21 14.95 30.37
CA LEU A 587 -24.36 16.14 29.56
C LEU A 587 -25.69 16.07 28.81
N PHE A 588 -26.56 17.08 28.98
CA PHE A 588 -27.92 17.09 28.42
C PHE A 588 -28.70 15.80 28.62
N GLY A 589 -28.57 15.23 29.83
CA GLY A 589 -29.22 13.96 30.20
C GLY A 589 -28.53 12.69 29.72
N THR A 590 -27.46 12.82 28.92
CA THR A 590 -26.71 11.67 28.38
C THR A 590 -25.48 11.38 29.23
N PRO A 591 -25.27 10.12 29.67
CA PRO A 591 -24.16 9.75 30.54
C PRO A 591 -22.80 9.89 29.84
N LEU A 592 -21.81 10.38 30.60
CA LEU A 592 -20.41 10.47 30.16
C LEU A 592 -19.81 9.08 30.04
N SER A 593 -19.33 8.73 28.86
CA SER A 593 -18.61 7.47 28.63
C SER A 593 -17.16 7.57 29.10
N GLN A 594 -16.72 6.57 29.92
CA GLN A 594 -15.34 6.45 30.35
C GLN A 594 -14.77 5.07 30.02
N PHE A 595 -13.73 5.04 29.16
CA PHE A 595 -13.02 3.82 28.78
C PHE A 595 -11.61 4.12 28.29
N ILE A 596 -10.79 3.09 28.25
CA ILE A 596 -9.50 3.06 27.57
C ILE A 596 -9.54 2.00 26.48
N LYS A 597 -8.96 2.28 25.31
CA LYS A 597 -8.90 1.39 24.13
C LYS A 597 -7.51 1.45 23.53
N GLY A 598 -6.90 0.29 23.35
CA GLY A 598 -5.64 0.12 22.67
C GLY A 598 -5.80 -0.81 21.46
N GLN A 599 -5.19 -0.46 20.33
CA GLN A 599 -5.17 -1.31 19.16
C GLN A 599 -3.80 -1.22 18.49
N ALA A 600 -3.26 -2.35 18.06
CA ALA A 600 -2.03 -2.43 17.30
C ALA A 600 -2.21 -3.35 16.09
N GLN A 601 -1.70 -2.91 14.94
CA GLN A 601 -1.70 -3.66 13.70
C GLN A 601 -0.28 -3.68 13.13
N LEU A 602 0.18 -4.87 12.74
CA LEU A 602 1.41 -5.08 12.00
C LEU A 602 1.07 -5.77 10.68
N VAL A 603 1.46 -5.15 9.57
CA VAL A 603 1.41 -5.76 8.23
C VAL A 603 2.85 -5.95 7.76
N TYR A 604 3.20 -7.19 7.49
CA TYR A 604 4.49 -7.58 6.94
C TYR A 604 4.30 -8.18 5.55
N SER A 605 4.93 -7.58 4.55
CA SER A 605 4.91 -8.05 3.17
C SER A 605 6.29 -8.48 2.73
N ARG A 606 6.37 -9.62 2.06
CA ARG A 606 7.59 -10.13 1.46
C ARG A 606 7.36 -10.46 -0.01
N ARG A 607 8.17 -9.88 -0.89
CA ARG A 607 8.23 -10.28 -2.29
C ARG A 607 8.94 -11.63 -2.38
N LEU A 608 8.28 -12.65 -2.91
CA LEU A 608 8.82 -14.02 -2.96
C LEU A 608 9.78 -14.21 -4.14
N VAL A 609 9.51 -13.54 -5.25
CA VAL A 609 10.35 -13.60 -6.45
C VAL A 609 10.74 -12.19 -6.83
N ARG A 610 12.05 -11.94 -7.00
CA ARG A 610 12.58 -10.63 -7.39
C ARG A 610 12.10 -10.31 -8.82
N GLY A 611 11.67 -9.08 -9.07
CA GLY A 611 11.15 -8.67 -10.39
C GLY A 611 9.70 -9.11 -10.70
N SER A 612 9.10 -9.99 -9.88
CA SER A 612 7.71 -10.43 -10.01
C SER A 612 6.81 -9.78 -8.96
N ASP A 613 5.53 -9.62 -9.27
CA ASP A 613 4.49 -9.15 -8.34
C ASP A 613 3.93 -10.27 -7.45
N GLN A 614 4.80 -11.20 -7.04
CA GLN A 614 4.45 -12.25 -6.10
C GLN A 614 4.76 -11.82 -4.66
N TRP A 615 3.71 -11.70 -3.85
CA TRP A 615 3.82 -11.23 -2.48
C TRP A 615 3.20 -12.19 -1.49
N LEU A 616 3.88 -12.42 -0.38
CA LEU A 616 3.28 -12.98 0.83
C LEU A 616 3.06 -11.84 1.82
N VAL A 617 1.79 -11.57 2.14
CA VAL A 617 1.39 -10.49 3.04
C VAL A 617 0.75 -11.08 4.27
N ASN A 618 1.27 -10.73 5.45
CA ASN A 618 0.77 -11.19 6.73
C ASN A 618 0.32 -9.99 7.57
N ARG A 619 -0.85 -10.07 8.18
CA ARG A 619 -1.37 -9.07 9.12
C ARG A 619 -1.63 -9.70 10.47
N VAL A 620 -1.21 -9.02 11.51
CA VAL A 620 -1.60 -9.28 12.90
C VAL A 620 -2.25 -8.02 13.45
N LEU A 621 -3.47 -8.16 13.97
CA LEU A 621 -4.19 -7.08 14.61
C LEU A 621 -4.65 -7.54 15.99
N ILE A 622 -4.34 -6.74 17.02
CA ILE A 622 -4.74 -6.98 18.41
C ILE A 622 -5.36 -5.71 18.93
N GLY A 623 -6.49 -5.84 19.63
CA GLY A 623 -7.18 -4.74 20.28
C GLY A 623 -7.74 -5.14 21.63
N ALA A 624 -7.70 -4.22 22.59
CA ALA A 624 -8.31 -4.37 23.91
C ALA A 624 -8.93 -3.06 24.36
N GLU A 625 -10.05 -3.14 25.05
CA GLU A 625 -10.73 -1.98 25.63
C GLU A 625 -11.36 -2.32 26.97
N HIS A 626 -11.44 -1.31 27.85
CA HIS A 626 -11.95 -1.49 29.20
C HIS A 626 -12.71 -0.25 29.65
N ALA A 627 -13.96 -0.44 30.09
CA ALA A 627 -14.78 0.60 30.70
C ALA A 627 -14.53 0.70 32.19
N TYR A 628 -14.52 1.93 32.72
CA TYR A 628 -14.32 2.22 34.14
C TYR A 628 -15.04 3.51 34.54
N GLY A 629 -15.01 3.83 35.83
CA GLY A 629 -15.51 5.09 36.38
C GLY A 629 -17.03 5.26 36.20
N ASN A 630 -17.42 6.22 35.35
CA ASN A 630 -18.84 6.53 35.09
C ASN A 630 -19.53 5.50 34.17
N SER A 631 -18.75 4.65 33.46
CA SER A 631 -19.28 3.67 32.53
C SER A 631 -19.12 2.24 33.02
N ARG A 632 -20.17 1.44 32.88
CA ARG A 632 -20.13 0.00 33.13
C ARG A 632 -19.58 -0.78 31.94
N GLU A 633 -19.88 -0.32 30.73
CA GLU A 633 -19.50 -0.93 29.48
C GLU A 633 -18.98 0.12 28.49
N VAL A 634 -18.18 -0.34 27.52
CA VAL A 634 -17.74 0.49 26.39
C VAL A 634 -18.92 0.70 25.45
N PRO A 635 -19.14 1.92 24.94
CA PRO A 635 -20.19 2.18 23.96
C PRO A 635 -20.10 1.22 22.76
N TYR A 636 -21.26 0.72 22.31
CA TYR A 636 -21.34 -0.27 21.24
C TYR A 636 -20.61 0.18 19.95
N ALA A 637 -20.71 1.45 19.60
CA ALA A 637 -20.06 2.01 18.41
C ALA A 637 -18.52 1.92 18.46
N GLU A 638 -17.95 1.82 19.67
CA GLU A 638 -16.50 1.72 19.88
C GLU A 638 -16.03 0.28 20.05
N GLN A 639 -16.93 -0.67 20.34
CA GLN A 639 -16.58 -2.08 20.54
C GLN A 639 -16.04 -2.72 19.26
N PHE A 640 -15.16 -3.70 19.44
CA PHE A 640 -14.58 -4.46 18.33
C PHE A 640 -15.60 -5.43 17.73
N TYR A 641 -15.48 -5.62 16.42
CA TYR A 641 -16.19 -6.65 15.67
C TYR A 641 -15.25 -7.34 14.69
N ILE A 642 -15.67 -8.48 14.13
CA ILE A 642 -14.87 -9.29 13.23
C ILE A 642 -15.73 -9.89 12.10
N GLY A 643 -15.09 -10.33 11.00
CA GLY A 643 -15.73 -10.85 9.80
C GLY A 643 -15.83 -9.83 8.67
N GLY A 644 -16.07 -10.30 7.45
CA GLY A 644 -16.22 -9.50 6.24
C GLY A 644 -14.96 -9.36 5.41
N ALA A 645 -15.07 -8.63 4.30
CA ALA A 645 -14.08 -8.52 3.24
C ALA A 645 -12.67 -8.08 3.69
N ASN A 646 -12.54 -7.28 4.74
CA ASN A 646 -11.27 -6.75 5.26
C ASN A 646 -10.86 -7.37 6.61
N SER A 647 -11.49 -8.47 6.99
CA SER A 647 -11.28 -9.17 8.26
C SER A 647 -11.13 -10.67 8.01
N ILE A 648 -12.00 -11.53 8.53
CA ILE A 648 -12.05 -12.96 8.23
C ILE A 648 -13.04 -13.18 7.08
N ARG A 649 -12.52 -13.37 5.86
CA ARG A 649 -13.30 -13.38 4.61
C ARG A 649 -14.19 -14.60 4.41
N ALA A 650 -14.02 -15.61 5.22
CA ALA A 650 -14.93 -16.77 5.20
C ALA A 650 -16.27 -16.52 5.93
N PHE A 651 -16.43 -15.36 6.54
CA PHE A 651 -17.59 -15.01 7.36
C PHE A 651 -18.12 -13.62 7.00
N THR A 652 -19.41 -13.41 7.18
CA THR A 652 -20.03 -12.09 6.99
C THR A 652 -19.61 -11.12 8.09
N VAL A 653 -19.78 -9.82 7.84
CA VAL A 653 -19.46 -8.78 8.81
C VAL A 653 -20.24 -9.02 10.12
N ARG A 654 -19.56 -8.96 11.25
CA ARG A 654 -20.14 -9.10 12.59
C ARG A 654 -20.91 -10.42 12.81
N SER A 655 -20.44 -11.52 12.23
CA SER A 655 -21.10 -12.83 12.37
C SER A 655 -20.38 -13.79 13.31
N ILE A 656 -19.22 -13.39 13.87
CA ILE A 656 -18.39 -14.21 14.75
C ILE A 656 -18.30 -13.58 16.12
N GLY A 657 -18.34 -14.41 17.16
CA GLY A 657 -18.09 -14.05 18.54
C GLY A 657 -19.29 -13.38 19.26
N PRO A 658 -19.06 -12.83 20.46
CA PRO A 658 -17.84 -12.96 21.24
C PRO A 658 -17.60 -14.41 21.72
N GLY A 659 -16.34 -14.86 21.64
CA GLY A 659 -15.97 -16.23 21.99
C GLY A 659 -16.76 -17.28 21.23
N SER A 660 -17.37 -18.21 21.97
CA SER A 660 -18.28 -19.25 21.44
C SER A 660 -19.77 -18.90 21.61
N TYR A 661 -20.10 -17.65 22.01
CA TYR A 661 -21.49 -17.21 22.16
C TYR A 661 -22.24 -17.26 20.84
N ARG A 662 -23.45 -17.80 20.86
CA ARG A 662 -24.40 -17.81 19.74
C ARG A 662 -25.67 -17.06 20.11
N PRO A 663 -26.02 -15.99 19.37
CA PRO A 663 -27.29 -15.32 19.60
C PRO A 663 -28.49 -16.28 19.40
N PRO A 664 -29.55 -16.18 20.20
CA PRO A 664 -30.80 -16.92 19.96
C PRO A 664 -31.37 -16.68 18.57
N TYR A 665 -32.00 -17.70 17.97
CA TYR A 665 -32.46 -17.69 16.56
C TYR A 665 -33.40 -16.52 16.20
N ASN A 666 -34.24 -16.10 17.13
CA ASN A 666 -35.16 -14.96 16.98
C ASN A 666 -34.45 -13.60 16.95
N LEU A 667 -33.18 -13.51 17.41
CA LEU A 667 -32.33 -12.33 17.40
C LEU A 667 -31.37 -12.31 16.21
N ALA A 668 -31.07 -13.48 15.63
CA ALA A 668 -30.19 -13.60 14.46
C ALA A 668 -30.78 -12.95 13.19
N ASN A 669 -32.05 -12.59 13.19
CA ASN A 669 -32.75 -12.02 12.03
C ASN A 669 -32.56 -10.50 11.82
N GLY A 670 -31.49 -9.90 12.35
CA GLY A 670 -31.06 -8.59 11.88
C GLY A 670 -30.84 -7.49 12.91
N TYR A 671 -31.00 -7.73 14.20
CA TYR A 671 -30.88 -6.69 15.24
C TYR A 671 -29.61 -6.76 16.09
N PHE A 672 -28.99 -7.93 16.20
CA PHE A 672 -27.86 -8.12 17.07
C PHE A 672 -26.59 -8.37 16.23
N ASP A 673 -25.75 -7.36 16.18
CA ASP A 673 -24.40 -7.48 15.63
C ASP A 673 -23.44 -7.84 16.79
N PRO A 674 -22.82 -9.02 16.81
CA PRO A 674 -21.85 -9.41 17.82
C PRO A 674 -20.68 -8.43 17.92
N THR A 675 -20.37 -8.02 19.16
CA THR A 675 -19.24 -7.14 19.48
C THR A 675 -18.49 -7.68 20.70
N GLY A 676 -17.24 -7.26 20.89
CA GLY A 676 -16.39 -7.66 22.01
C GLY A 676 -15.44 -6.55 22.44
N THR A 677 -14.85 -6.75 23.60
CA THR A 677 -13.89 -5.81 24.22
C THR A 677 -12.43 -6.23 24.06
N PHE A 678 -12.19 -7.40 23.50
CA PHE A 678 -10.87 -7.91 23.11
C PHE A 678 -10.95 -8.52 21.72
N LYS A 679 -9.94 -8.30 20.87
CA LYS A 679 -9.90 -8.74 19.48
C LYS A 679 -8.52 -9.24 19.12
N ILE A 680 -8.47 -10.36 18.38
CA ILE A 680 -7.29 -10.82 17.65
C ILE A 680 -7.69 -11.17 16.24
N GLU A 681 -6.92 -10.72 15.26
CA GLU A 681 -7.01 -11.10 13.85
C GLU A 681 -5.63 -11.45 13.30
N LEU A 682 -5.56 -12.56 12.59
CA LEU A 682 -4.39 -13.06 11.89
C LEU A 682 -4.80 -13.32 10.43
N ASN A 683 -4.12 -12.71 9.49
CA ASN A 683 -4.39 -12.92 8.07
C ASN A 683 -3.07 -13.20 7.35
N SER A 684 -3.10 -14.17 6.45
CA SER A 684 -2.00 -14.47 5.55
C SER A 684 -2.52 -14.58 4.14
N GLU A 685 -1.94 -13.82 3.20
CA GLU A 685 -2.38 -13.78 1.81
C GLU A 685 -1.19 -13.90 0.87
N TYR A 686 -1.21 -14.92 0.01
CA TYR A 686 -0.31 -15.05 -1.12
C TYR A 686 -0.96 -14.40 -2.35
N ARG A 687 -0.34 -13.36 -2.88
CA ARG A 687 -0.74 -12.60 -4.07
C ARG A 687 0.16 -12.96 -5.23
N PHE A 688 -0.42 -13.22 -6.40
CA PHE A 688 0.33 -13.58 -7.60
C PHE A 688 -0.33 -13.00 -8.86
N PRO A 689 0.46 -12.57 -9.84
CA PRO A 689 -0.07 -12.06 -11.10
C PRO A 689 -0.66 -13.22 -11.93
N ILE A 690 -1.78 -13.00 -12.67
CA ILE A 690 -2.38 -13.96 -13.62
C ILE A 690 -2.17 -13.49 -15.07
N VAL A 691 -2.64 -12.35 -15.46
CA VAL A 691 -2.45 -11.75 -16.81
C VAL A 691 -2.54 -10.25 -16.67
N SER A 692 -1.50 -9.51 -17.07
CA SER A 692 -1.52 -8.04 -17.10
C SER A 692 -2.16 -7.41 -15.85
N ILE A 693 -3.42 -6.99 -15.92
CA ILE A 693 -4.17 -6.34 -14.83
C ILE A 693 -4.84 -7.33 -13.87
N LEU A 694 -4.83 -8.62 -14.17
CA LEU A 694 -5.53 -9.64 -13.37
C LEU A 694 -4.53 -10.35 -12.45
N HIS A 695 -4.80 -10.32 -11.15
CA HIS A 695 -4.01 -10.98 -10.11
C HIS A 695 -4.87 -11.99 -9.34
N GLY A 696 -4.26 -13.05 -8.89
CA GLY A 696 -4.85 -14.05 -8.01
C GLY A 696 -4.41 -13.86 -6.56
N ALA A 697 -5.20 -14.37 -5.63
CA ALA A 697 -4.81 -14.50 -4.25
C ALA A 697 -5.30 -15.82 -3.65
N ALA A 698 -4.51 -16.38 -2.74
CA ALA A 698 -4.93 -17.44 -1.84
C ALA A 698 -4.70 -16.95 -0.40
N PHE A 699 -5.64 -17.21 0.50
CA PHE A 699 -5.56 -16.66 1.84
C PHE A 699 -6.02 -17.61 2.93
N VAL A 700 -5.52 -17.36 4.14
CA VAL A 700 -5.96 -17.96 5.39
C VAL A 700 -6.19 -16.84 6.39
N ASP A 701 -7.37 -16.80 6.98
CA ASP A 701 -7.78 -15.80 7.96
C ASP A 701 -8.21 -16.51 9.26
N ALA A 702 -7.72 -16.01 10.40
CA ALA A 702 -8.05 -16.53 11.72
C ALA A 702 -8.27 -15.40 12.72
N GLY A 703 -9.14 -15.60 13.71
CA GLY A 703 -9.36 -14.62 14.78
C GLY A 703 -10.70 -14.76 15.46
N ASN A 704 -10.91 -13.93 16.47
CA ASN A 704 -12.19 -13.77 17.14
C ASN A 704 -12.20 -12.48 17.97
N ILE A 705 -13.34 -12.17 18.51
CA ILE A 705 -13.56 -11.17 19.57
C ILE A 705 -14.01 -11.87 20.85
N TRP A 706 -13.72 -11.26 21.99
CA TRP A 706 -14.12 -11.76 23.31
C TRP A 706 -14.52 -10.60 24.22
N LEU A 707 -15.16 -10.94 25.32
CA LEU A 707 -15.42 -10.03 26.44
C LEU A 707 -14.33 -10.21 27.49
N LEU A 708 -13.74 -9.11 27.97
CA LEU A 708 -12.80 -9.13 29.09
C LEU A 708 -13.50 -9.35 30.45
N LYS A 709 -14.77 -8.91 30.55
CA LYS A 709 -15.63 -9.12 31.74
C LYS A 709 -16.65 -10.22 31.45
N ASN A 710 -17.03 -10.95 32.46
CA ASN A 710 -18.11 -11.92 32.35
C ASN A 710 -19.46 -11.20 32.13
N ASP A 711 -20.22 -11.68 31.16
CA ASP A 711 -21.55 -11.20 30.83
C ASP A 711 -22.54 -12.38 30.88
N PRO A 712 -23.47 -12.40 31.85
CA PRO A 712 -24.46 -13.47 31.99
C PRO A 712 -25.36 -13.63 30.75
N TYR A 713 -25.57 -12.55 29.98
CA TYR A 713 -26.41 -12.55 28.76
C TYR A 713 -25.68 -13.10 27.53
N ARG A 714 -24.34 -13.22 27.59
CA ARG A 714 -23.50 -13.76 26.51
C ARG A 714 -22.62 -14.90 27.03
N PRO A 715 -23.19 -16.04 27.42
CA PRO A 715 -22.46 -17.21 27.96
C PRO A 715 -21.47 -17.73 26.89
N GLY A 716 -20.24 -18.03 27.31
CA GLY A 716 -19.14 -18.43 26.39
C GLY A 716 -18.45 -17.27 25.71
N GLY A 717 -18.89 -16.02 25.94
CA GLY A 717 -18.28 -14.83 25.32
C GLY A 717 -17.01 -14.33 26.01
N GLN A 718 -16.72 -14.77 27.24
CA GLN A 718 -15.57 -14.31 28.01
C GLN A 718 -14.26 -14.92 27.51
N LEU A 719 -13.19 -14.13 27.47
CA LEU A 719 -11.83 -14.58 27.18
C LEU A 719 -11.33 -15.52 28.28
N GLN A 720 -11.04 -16.75 27.95
CA GLN A 720 -10.51 -17.77 28.84
C GLN A 720 -9.34 -18.51 28.20
N ALA A 721 -8.23 -18.68 28.92
CA ALA A 721 -7.04 -19.35 28.39
C ALA A 721 -7.31 -20.80 27.93
N LYS A 722 -8.22 -21.51 28.64
CA LYS A 722 -8.58 -22.91 28.33
C LYS A 722 -9.34 -23.08 27.02
N THR A 723 -10.13 -22.08 26.62
CA THR A 723 -10.97 -22.12 25.41
C THR A 723 -10.42 -21.29 24.26
N PHE A 724 -9.38 -20.50 24.49
CA PHE A 724 -8.85 -19.51 23.56
C PHE A 724 -8.63 -20.07 22.14
N LEU A 725 -7.89 -21.20 22.01
CA LEU A 725 -7.63 -21.79 20.70
C LEU A 725 -8.89 -22.37 20.05
N ARG A 726 -9.79 -22.95 20.86
CA ARG A 726 -11.07 -23.50 20.39
C ARG A 726 -12.01 -22.37 19.90
N ASP A 727 -11.90 -21.20 20.48
CA ASP A 727 -12.76 -20.06 20.17
C ASP A 727 -12.25 -19.26 18.95
N ILE A 728 -11.09 -19.61 18.35
CA ILE A 728 -10.58 -18.95 17.14
C ILE A 728 -11.36 -19.43 15.91
N ALA A 729 -12.06 -18.53 15.24
CA ALA A 729 -12.64 -18.80 13.93
C ALA A 729 -11.51 -18.91 12.89
N LEU A 730 -11.65 -19.85 11.95
CA LEU A 730 -10.67 -20.12 10.89
C LEU A 730 -11.38 -20.19 9.54
N GLY A 731 -10.82 -19.52 8.56
CA GLY A 731 -11.27 -19.57 7.18
C GLY A 731 -10.12 -19.53 6.19
N THR A 732 -10.36 -20.06 5.00
CA THR A 732 -9.44 -20.00 3.87
C THR A 732 -10.20 -19.55 2.62
N GLY A 733 -9.51 -19.27 1.55
CA GLY A 733 -10.19 -18.94 0.31
C GLY A 733 -9.25 -18.50 -0.80
N VAL A 734 -9.89 -18.17 -1.91
CA VAL A 734 -9.23 -17.65 -3.10
C VAL A 734 -9.89 -16.35 -3.54
N GLY A 735 -9.14 -15.52 -4.23
CA GLY A 735 -9.68 -14.26 -4.72
C GLY A 735 -9.06 -13.82 -6.03
N LEU A 736 -9.81 -13.03 -6.77
CA LEU A 736 -9.36 -12.35 -7.98
C LEU A 736 -9.26 -10.84 -7.73
N ARG A 737 -8.26 -10.23 -8.35
CA ARG A 737 -8.01 -8.79 -8.29
C ARG A 737 -7.83 -8.27 -9.71
N VAL A 738 -8.57 -7.23 -10.04
CA VAL A 738 -8.40 -6.49 -11.29
C VAL A 738 -7.75 -5.15 -10.93
N ASP A 739 -6.45 -5.03 -11.21
CA ASP A 739 -5.66 -3.84 -10.91
C ASP A 739 -5.52 -2.98 -12.16
N ILE A 740 -6.20 -1.84 -12.19
CA ILE A 740 -6.13 -0.87 -13.30
C ILE A 740 -5.23 0.34 -12.96
N GLY A 741 -4.34 0.18 -11.98
CA GLY A 741 -3.36 1.18 -11.56
C GLY A 741 -3.91 2.20 -10.56
N MET A 742 -5.08 2.81 -10.82
CA MET A 742 -5.73 3.74 -9.89
C MET A 742 -6.77 3.06 -8.99
N LEU A 743 -7.20 1.86 -9.33
CA LEU A 743 -8.27 1.13 -8.66
C LEU A 743 -8.01 -0.38 -8.73
N VAL A 744 -8.16 -1.06 -7.61
CA VAL A 744 -8.13 -2.52 -7.53
C VAL A 744 -9.54 -3.00 -7.20
N LEU A 745 -10.18 -3.69 -8.13
CA LEU A 745 -11.44 -4.40 -7.88
C LEU A 745 -11.12 -5.81 -7.40
N ARG A 746 -11.76 -6.23 -6.33
CA ARG A 746 -11.49 -7.50 -5.66
C ARG A 746 -12.75 -8.32 -5.47
N GLY A 747 -12.69 -9.60 -5.85
CA GLY A 747 -13.68 -10.60 -5.52
C GLY A 747 -13.04 -11.74 -4.75
N ASP A 748 -13.48 -11.99 -3.52
CA ASP A 748 -12.98 -13.04 -2.65
C ASP A 748 -14.06 -14.11 -2.40
N LEU A 749 -13.71 -15.38 -2.56
CA LEU A 749 -14.51 -16.53 -2.19
C LEU A 749 -13.85 -17.19 -0.98
N GLY A 750 -14.45 -16.98 0.18
CA GLY A 750 -14.00 -17.56 1.44
C GLY A 750 -14.72 -18.86 1.76
N TYR A 751 -14.03 -19.79 2.40
CA TYR A 751 -14.52 -21.04 2.92
C TYR A 751 -14.23 -21.14 4.42
N GLY A 752 -15.29 -21.23 5.24
CA GLY A 752 -15.19 -21.35 6.70
C GLY A 752 -14.76 -22.77 7.11
N LEU A 753 -13.66 -22.86 7.82
CA LEU A 753 -13.13 -24.13 8.35
C LEU A 753 -13.58 -24.39 9.79
N HIS A 754 -13.68 -23.33 10.59
CA HIS A 754 -14.10 -23.43 11.98
C HIS A 754 -14.96 -22.24 12.40
N ASP A 755 -16.14 -22.50 12.91
CA ASP A 755 -17.02 -21.55 13.57
C ASP A 755 -17.03 -21.85 15.08
N PRO A 756 -16.53 -20.96 15.95
CA PRO A 756 -16.49 -21.18 17.39
C PRO A 756 -17.89 -21.29 18.03
N ALA A 757 -18.92 -20.71 17.41
CA ALA A 757 -20.32 -20.82 17.84
C ALA A 757 -21.01 -22.09 17.31
N GLY A 758 -20.32 -22.93 16.52
CA GLY A 758 -20.86 -24.21 16.01
C GLY A 758 -21.13 -25.20 17.14
N ASN A 759 -22.03 -26.11 16.93
CA ASN A 759 -22.68 -27.16 17.78
C ASN A 759 -21.93 -27.69 19.03
N GLY A 760 -21.08 -26.92 19.69
CA GLY A 760 -20.40 -27.28 20.94
C GLY A 760 -19.32 -28.38 20.84
N THR A 761 -19.08 -28.93 19.65
CA THR A 761 -18.15 -30.04 19.44
C THR A 761 -16.67 -29.65 19.57
N GLY A 762 -16.34 -28.36 19.46
CA GLY A 762 -14.96 -27.84 19.53
C GLY A 762 -14.00 -28.34 18.45
N HIS A 763 -14.50 -29.07 17.47
CA HIS A 763 -13.69 -29.62 16.38
C HIS A 763 -13.62 -28.65 15.20
N TYR A 764 -12.44 -28.55 14.59
CA TYR A 764 -12.26 -27.86 13.32
C TYR A 764 -13.03 -28.60 12.21
N PHE A 765 -13.38 -27.91 11.13
CA PHE A 765 -14.24 -28.38 10.03
C PHE A 765 -15.71 -28.65 10.46
N ASN A 766 -16.21 -27.88 11.41
CA ASN A 766 -17.54 -28.02 11.97
C ASN A 766 -18.68 -27.34 11.15
N ILE A 767 -18.35 -26.70 10.02
CA ILE A 767 -19.32 -25.99 9.19
C ILE A 767 -19.77 -26.91 8.03
N ALA A 768 -21.10 -27.05 7.85
CA ALA A 768 -21.63 -27.82 6.74
C ALA A 768 -21.23 -27.20 5.40
N PHE A 769 -20.73 -28.01 4.43
CA PHE A 769 -20.15 -27.57 3.17
C PHE A 769 -20.96 -26.48 2.45
N LYS A 770 -22.29 -26.65 2.34
CA LYS A 770 -23.18 -25.67 1.66
C LYS A 770 -23.29 -24.31 2.37
N LYS A 771 -22.96 -24.24 3.67
CA LYS A 771 -23.04 -23.03 4.50
C LYS A 771 -21.67 -22.38 4.75
N ALA A 772 -20.59 -23.03 4.32
CA ALA A 772 -19.23 -22.62 4.58
C ALA A 772 -18.71 -21.53 3.63
N PHE A 773 -19.44 -21.20 2.56
CA PHE A 773 -18.98 -20.25 1.55
C PHE A 773 -19.50 -18.84 1.82
N ALA A 774 -18.58 -17.87 1.76
CA ALA A 774 -18.89 -16.44 1.76
C ALA A 774 -18.24 -15.77 0.54
N PHE A 775 -18.98 -14.94 -0.17
CA PHE A 775 -18.47 -14.18 -1.32
C PHE A 775 -18.47 -12.69 -0.98
N HIS A 776 -17.34 -12.02 -1.23
CA HIS A 776 -17.16 -10.60 -0.98
C HIS A 776 -16.64 -9.88 -2.22
N LEU A 777 -17.30 -8.79 -2.59
CA LEU A 777 -16.79 -7.80 -3.53
C LEU A 777 -16.27 -6.60 -2.74
N ALA A 778 -15.10 -6.11 -3.10
CA ALA A 778 -14.51 -4.95 -2.43
C ALA A 778 -13.57 -4.17 -3.36
N ILE A 779 -13.21 -2.97 -2.94
CA ILE A 779 -12.26 -2.10 -3.62
C ILE A 779 -10.98 -2.02 -2.77
N GLY A 780 -9.83 -2.13 -3.43
CA GLY A 780 -8.51 -2.14 -2.78
C GLY A 780 -8.09 -3.51 -2.22
N TYR A 781 -6.88 -3.56 -1.68
CA TYR A 781 -6.38 -4.73 -0.97
C TYR A 781 -7.00 -4.82 0.44
N PRO A 782 -7.12 -6.01 1.06
CA PRO A 782 -7.78 -6.15 2.37
C PRO A 782 -6.96 -5.54 3.53
N PHE A 783 -5.64 -5.42 3.36
CA PHE A 783 -4.68 -4.86 4.32
C PHE A 783 -3.36 -4.53 3.62
#